data_f2740c3f4d433f8e16e112352ea9a3f2
#
_entry.id   f2740c3f4d433f8e16e112352ea9a3f2
#
_cell.length_a   1.000
_cell.length_b   1.000
_cell.length_c   1.000
_cell.angle_alpha   90.00
_cell.angle_beta   90.00
_cell.angle_gamma   90.00
#
_symmetry.space_group_name_H-M   'P 1'
#
loop_
_entity.id
_entity.type
_entity.pdbx_description
1 polymer ?
#
loop_
_entity_poly.entity_id
_entity_poly.type
_entity_poly.pdbx_seq_one_letter_code
_entity_poly.pdbx_strand_id
1 'polypeptide(L)'
;MANLTSSQKEHINTTTNTPMLKENNHISISTRPLIVSQYSGAKQTSSGGGRLFTTKVSDETRILKQIQATHAHDARAVDTAPIVTVVEDILQRASLSSNDPTAAEGAKELVSNALEQKLGVVAAGAKGTMLEALAIDIQKVCCEFSCKCSGRDVHTSTIEVMNMLGNYTWDAKVVITLAAFAVTYGELWLVILLGLANHPLAKSIAVLKQTPELSEINGVLKPEFATLNELLQVVLHVAKTLTEFSSLPVKYITPEDAPLATSMNHIAVSTYWSIRSVVASGARITSNIGITSDLGNSATEAWDLSSLTHKMKSLHDQLRQKLKLCYEHIEVRKMEEAYANLVHIYEMPQKDNLRLLRTLIYPSDDIKPLVKISPKKLHILDIIKDTVADILHLPNDDDVKVERFNVDVLKGKTVLFFISDLDVSEEELGILGKIYKESRTNEKEFEYEIVWLPVVDQMTKESEQKFKALQYKMSWYTLLHPSMLDAVSKRFIREYLGFVKKQVIVAVNPVGKETSRDAYHLMLIWGNAAYPFTRERVDVLWKKETWKPDFLLASVLPEFNKWAAQPNTYVCFFGGEDIEWIRRFTASIKEQAPKTGTKIELVYIGKPNAKLAVDRIIKIIVSEKIAHTLPNVTTVTYFWTRLESMLYTRTQYSHKNVDNDKIINQVMAVLGFGSGHEGWASIGKPGTTQIVQGKGDHIVASISKSEFAAHSKDHGFVGAITKFIGTYQGNCGFHCNRVEFPSVPGAGVPTRVTCTDCQRPMDTYILYKCCTG
;
A
#
# COMPACT_ATOMS: atom_id res chain seq x y z
N MET A 1 -27.78 -58.28 32.36
CA MET A 1 -27.38 -59.12 33.52
C MET A 1 -25.85 -59.04 33.57
N ALA A 2 -25.41 -58.28 34.47
CA ALA A 2 -24.65 -58.69 35.67
C ALA A 2 -23.22 -59.12 35.30
N ASN A 3 -22.28 -58.57 35.79
CA ASN A 3 -21.66 -58.05 36.98
C ASN A 3 -20.13 -58.24 36.90
N LEU A 4 -19.37 -57.19 37.22
CA LEU A 4 -18.32 -57.12 38.24
C LEU A 4 -17.15 -58.11 38.14
N THR A 5 -15.90 -57.65 38.14
CA THR A 5 -15.09 -57.14 39.24
C THR A 5 -13.68 -56.73 38.81
N SER A 6 -13.28 -55.58 39.28
CA SER A 6 -12.10 -55.17 40.06
C SER A 6 -10.66 -55.39 39.57
N SER A 7 -9.96 -54.25 39.45
CA SER A 7 -8.67 -53.93 40.06
C SER A 7 -7.40 -54.59 39.55
N GLN A 8 -6.56 -53.80 38.89
CA GLN A 8 -5.19 -53.55 39.35
C GLN A 8 -4.55 -52.36 38.64
N LYS A 9 -3.89 -51.52 39.42
CA LYS A 9 -3.09 -50.38 39.00
C LYS A 9 -1.81 -50.85 38.31
N GLU A 10 -1.53 -50.33 37.12
CA GLU A 10 -0.14 -50.19 36.69
C GLU A 10 0.02 -48.83 36.00
N HIS A 11 1.05 -48.09 36.43
CA HIS A 11 1.52 -46.84 35.88
C HIS A 11 2.08 -47.07 34.49
N ILE A 12 1.48 -46.48 33.47
CA ILE A 12 2.14 -46.29 32.20
C ILE A 12 2.08 -44.82 31.86
N ASN A 13 3.27 -44.21 31.83
CA ASN A 13 3.51 -42.84 31.27
C ASN A 13 3.12 -42.84 29.79
N THR A 14 2.06 -42.17 29.46
CA THR A 14 1.75 -41.75 28.08
C THR A 14 2.17 -40.32 27.89
N THR A 15 3.33 -40.15 27.30
CA THR A 15 3.74 -38.89 26.67
C THR A 15 2.81 -38.60 25.48
N THR A 16 1.92 -37.66 25.66
CA THR A 16 1.12 -37.07 24.58
C THR A 16 2.01 -36.14 23.77
N ASN A 17 2.39 -36.57 22.59
CA ASN A 17 2.97 -35.72 21.56
C ASN A 17 1.88 -34.80 21.00
N THR A 18 1.86 -33.57 21.46
CA THR A 18 1.19 -32.46 20.77
C THR A 18 2.14 -31.95 19.68
N PRO A 19 1.71 -31.75 18.44
CA PRO A 19 2.58 -31.17 17.42
C PRO A 19 2.81 -29.69 17.73
N MET A 20 4.04 -29.36 18.02
CA MET A 20 4.53 -27.99 18.10
C MET A 20 4.24 -27.27 16.79
N LEU A 21 3.45 -26.22 16.86
CA LEU A 21 3.39 -25.17 15.85
C LEU A 21 4.78 -24.55 15.73
N LYS A 22 5.35 -24.60 14.55
CA LYS A 22 6.60 -23.94 14.22
C LYS A 22 6.44 -22.44 14.44
N GLU A 23 7.19 -21.91 15.39
CA GLU A 23 7.41 -20.50 15.58
C GLU A 23 7.93 -19.89 14.28
N ASN A 24 7.14 -18.97 13.74
CA ASN A 24 7.58 -18.09 12.67
C ASN A 24 8.61 -17.13 13.23
N ASN A 25 9.79 -17.14 12.65
CA ASN A 25 10.88 -16.21 12.89
C ASN A 25 10.36 -14.75 12.87
N HIS A 26 10.27 -14.17 14.06
CA HIS A 26 10.22 -12.72 14.21
C HIS A 26 11.53 -12.15 13.68
N ILE A 27 11.43 -11.46 12.55
CA ILE A 27 12.47 -10.53 12.10
C ILE A 27 12.46 -9.39 13.13
N SER A 28 13.37 -9.45 14.10
CA SER A 28 13.64 -8.36 14.99
C SER A 28 14.26 -7.23 14.18
N ILE A 29 13.46 -6.18 13.94
CA ILE A 29 13.98 -4.90 13.46
C ILE A 29 14.84 -4.35 14.59
N SER A 30 16.14 -4.45 14.40
CA SER A 30 17.15 -3.84 15.25
C SER A 30 16.95 -2.31 15.20
N THR A 31 16.29 -1.77 16.21
CA THR A 31 16.32 -0.34 16.51
C THR A 31 17.70 0.01 17.04
N ARG A 32 18.55 0.51 16.16
CA ARG A 32 19.79 1.18 16.58
C ARG A 32 19.42 2.40 17.43
N PRO A 33 19.96 2.55 18.65
CA PRO A 33 19.79 3.79 19.40
C PRO A 33 20.49 4.93 18.64
N LEU A 34 19.75 6.00 18.39
CA LEU A 34 20.30 7.25 17.87
C LEU A 34 21.33 7.76 18.89
N ILE A 35 22.58 7.76 18.46
CA ILE A 35 23.69 8.38 19.16
C ILE A 35 23.39 9.88 19.23
N VAL A 36 23.14 10.37 20.43
CA VAL A 36 23.11 11.80 20.72
C VAL A 36 24.51 12.33 20.52
N SER A 37 24.74 13.02 19.40
CA SER A 37 25.95 13.75 19.10
C SER A 37 26.08 14.89 20.12
N GLN A 38 27.02 14.77 21.03
CA GLN A 38 27.48 15.87 21.87
C GLN A 38 28.19 16.89 20.97
N TYR A 39 27.53 18.03 20.73
CA TYR A 39 28.24 19.19 20.21
C TYR A 39 29.01 19.85 21.37
N SER A 40 30.30 19.66 21.37
CA SER A 40 31.27 20.39 22.18
C SER A 40 31.35 21.85 21.68
N GLY A 41 31.27 22.76 22.66
CA GLY A 41 31.20 24.19 22.45
C GLY A 41 32.39 24.82 21.77
N ALA A 42 32.09 25.77 20.91
CA ALA A 42 33.02 26.83 20.54
C ALA A 42 32.68 28.08 21.37
N LYS A 43 33.68 28.50 22.18
CA LYS A 43 33.66 29.80 22.88
C LYS A 43 33.70 30.91 21.86
N GLN A 44 32.65 31.71 21.75
CA GLN A 44 32.74 33.09 21.24
C GLN A 44 32.43 34.07 22.37
N THR A 45 33.41 34.82 22.74
CA THR A 45 33.34 35.99 23.57
C THR A 45 32.75 37.15 22.76
N SER A 46 31.56 37.67 23.15
CA SER A 46 31.15 39.03 22.85
C SER A 46 30.35 39.60 24.00
N SER A 47 30.81 40.71 24.50
CA SER A 47 30.24 41.53 25.54
C SER A 47 28.92 42.17 25.11
N GLY A 48 27.94 42.27 26.04
CA GLY A 48 26.83 43.23 25.91
C GLY A 48 25.47 42.67 26.24
N GLY A 49 25.01 42.87 27.43
CA GLY A 49 23.67 43.17 27.89
C GLY A 49 22.49 42.35 27.35
N GLY A 50 22.16 41.27 28.01
CA GLY A 50 20.93 40.55 27.79
C GLY A 50 20.99 39.19 28.53
N ARG A 51 20.53 39.15 29.80
CA ARG A 51 20.39 37.89 30.51
C ARG A 51 19.33 37.02 29.79
N LEU A 52 19.78 36.27 28.81
CA LEU A 52 19.02 35.13 28.28
C LEU A 52 18.78 34.13 29.42
N PHE A 53 17.53 33.76 29.61
CA PHE A 53 17.09 32.71 30.55
C PHE A 53 17.65 31.36 30.13
N THR A 54 18.87 31.03 30.53
CA THR A 54 19.29 29.65 30.71
C THR A 54 18.78 29.17 32.06
N THR A 55 17.50 28.75 32.14
CA THR A 55 17.02 27.97 33.27
C THR A 55 17.87 26.70 33.31
N LYS A 56 18.61 26.54 34.43
CA LYS A 56 19.37 25.29 34.64
C LYS A 56 18.38 24.13 34.59
N VAL A 57 18.75 23.02 34.00
CA VAL A 57 17.91 21.79 33.87
C VAL A 57 17.27 21.38 35.21
N SER A 58 17.88 21.72 36.33
CA SER A 58 17.35 21.54 37.70
C SER A 58 16.08 22.38 37.98
N ASP A 59 15.97 23.57 37.39
CA ASP A 59 14.83 24.48 37.64
C ASP A 59 13.61 24.05 36.83
N GLU A 60 13.81 23.59 35.60
CA GLU A 60 12.70 23.09 34.77
C GLU A 60 12.05 21.82 35.33
N THR A 61 12.84 20.90 35.89
CA THR A 61 12.31 19.69 36.57
C THR A 61 11.58 20.00 37.87
N ARG A 62 12.01 21.05 38.59
CA ARG A 62 11.33 21.53 39.82
C ARG A 62 9.97 22.17 39.44
N ILE A 63 9.94 23.02 38.43
CA ILE A 63 8.72 23.65 37.94
C ILE A 63 7.74 22.58 37.45
N LEU A 64 8.21 21.60 36.69
CA LEU A 64 7.36 20.51 36.19
C LEU A 64 6.71 19.73 37.33
N LYS A 65 7.44 19.41 38.40
CA LYS A 65 6.87 18.73 39.58
C LYS A 65 5.80 19.60 40.25
N GLN A 66 6.01 20.90 40.37
CA GLN A 66 5.01 21.82 40.91
C GLN A 66 3.74 21.87 40.05
N ILE A 67 3.90 21.91 38.75
CA ILE A 67 2.80 21.90 37.78
C ILE A 67 1.99 20.60 37.92
N GLN A 68 2.67 19.45 37.93
CA GLN A 68 2.02 18.16 38.06
C GLN A 68 1.26 18.02 39.40
N ALA A 69 1.78 18.59 40.49
CA ALA A 69 1.10 18.59 41.78
C ALA A 69 -0.23 19.39 41.79
N THR A 70 -0.45 20.31 40.86
CA THR A 70 -1.71 21.06 40.71
C THR A 70 -2.78 20.31 39.92
N HIS A 71 -2.49 19.09 39.43
CA HIS A 71 -3.40 18.36 38.54
C HIS A 71 -3.97 17.12 39.24
N ALA A 72 -5.29 17.03 39.30
CA ALA A 72 -5.95 15.87 39.89
C ALA A 72 -5.86 14.66 38.94
N HIS A 73 -5.76 13.49 39.52
CA HIS A 73 -5.68 12.22 38.75
C HIS A 73 -6.97 11.94 37.96
N ASP A 74 -8.12 12.40 38.49
CA ASP A 74 -9.46 12.23 37.95
C ASP A 74 -10.00 13.52 37.29
N ALA A 75 -9.12 14.27 36.64
CA ALA A 75 -9.46 15.55 36.04
C ALA A 75 -10.60 15.43 35.01
N ARG A 76 -11.62 16.30 35.15
CA ARG A 76 -12.82 16.32 34.29
C ARG A 76 -12.50 16.91 32.94
N ALA A 77 -12.89 16.20 31.88
CA ALA A 77 -12.93 16.75 30.55
C ALA A 77 -14.17 17.65 30.38
N VAL A 78 -14.00 18.76 29.71
CA VAL A 78 -15.04 19.71 29.32
C VAL A 78 -14.96 19.90 27.82
N ASP A 79 -16.09 20.05 27.14
CA ASP A 79 -16.09 20.47 25.75
C ASP A 79 -15.63 21.92 25.65
N THR A 80 -14.36 22.10 25.34
CA THR A 80 -13.69 23.41 25.29
C THR A 80 -13.85 24.11 23.95
N ALA A 81 -14.23 23.42 22.89
CA ALA A 81 -14.29 23.97 21.54
C ALA A 81 -15.26 25.16 21.39
N PRO A 82 -16.50 25.12 21.94
CA PRO A 82 -17.41 26.27 21.88
C PRO A 82 -16.87 27.50 22.61
N ILE A 83 -16.20 27.29 23.76
CA ILE A 83 -15.65 28.37 24.58
C ILE A 83 -14.49 29.04 23.86
N VAL A 84 -13.59 28.26 23.25
CA VAL A 84 -12.48 28.79 22.44
C VAL A 84 -13.00 29.65 21.31
N THR A 85 -14.09 29.28 20.66
CA THR A 85 -14.71 30.08 19.58
C THR A 85 -15.22 31.42 20.09
N VAL A 86 -15.87 31.46 21.25
CA VAL A 86 -16.35 32.71 21.87
C VAL A 86 -15.19 33.59 22.31
N VAL A 87 -14.17 32.99 22.92
CA VAL A 87 -12.96 33.73 23.33
C VAL A 87 -12.27 34.37 22.12
N GLU A 88 -12.14 33.61 21.04
CA GLU A 88 -11.55 34.10 19.79
C GLU A 88 -12.35 35.30 19.22
N ASP A 89 -13.67 35.22 19.19
CA ASP A 89 -14.54 36.28 18.70
C ASP A 89 -14.38 37.56 19.55
N ILE A 90 -14.33 37.43 20.89
CA ILE A 90 -14.10 38.58 21.80
C ILE A 90 -12.74 39.23 21.53
N LEU A 91 -11.66 38.43 21.48
CA LEU A 91 -10.31 38.94 21.28
C LEU A 91 -10.12 39.57 19.88
N GLN A 92 -10.72 39.00 18.85
CA GLN A 92 -10.68 39.56 17.48
C GLN A 92 -11.41 40.91 17.41
N ARG A 93 -12.61 41.00 17.98
CA ARG A 93 -13.37 42.26 17.98
C ARG A 93 -12.64 43.37 18.75
N ALA A 94 -12.04 43.03 19.88
CA ALA A 94 -11.24 43.95 20.65
C ALA A 94 -9.99 44.45 19.89
N SER A 95 -9.41 43.63 18.99
CA SER A 95 -8.25 43.99 18.17
C SER A 95 -8.60 44.86 16.94
N LEU A 96 -9.72 44.59 16.27
CA LEU A 96 -10.15 45.30 15.05
C LEU A 96 -10.57 46.76 15.31
N SER A 97 -11.10 47.02 16.48
CA SER A 97 -11.63 48.36 16.86
C SER A 97 -10.54 49.41 17.08
N SER A 98 -9.25 49.04 17.12
CA SER A 98 -8.15 49.98 17.40
C SER A 98 -7.72 50.80 16.18
N ASN A 99 -8.19 50.51 14.96
CA ASN A 99 -7.66 51.13 13.74
C ASN A 99 -8.66 51.98 12.92
N ASP A 100 -9.97 52.05 13.26
CA ASP A 100 -10.95 52.73 12.44
C ASP A 100 -11.94 53.58 13.31
N PRO A 101 -11.93 54.93 13.20
CA PRO A 101 -12.89 55.80 13.92
C PRO A 101 -14.34 55.67 13.41
N THR A 102 -14.58 55.09 12.23
CA THR A 102 -15.94 54.87 11.70
C THR A 102 -16.57 53.57 12.23
N ALA A 103 -15.78 52.71 12.88
CA ALA A 103 -16.24 51.44 13.45
C ALA A 103 -17.21 51.60 14.64
N ALA A 104 -17.29 52.80 15.24
CA ALA A 104 -18.17 53.07 16.38
C ALA A 104 -19.68 53.07 15.99
N GLU A 105 -20.03 53.40 14.75
CA GLU A 105 -21.42 53.36 14.28
C GLU A 105 -21.83 51.95 13.79
N GLY A 106 -20.93 51.23 13.11
CA GLY A 106 -21.15 49.86 12.68
C GLY A 106 -21.19 48.86 13.85
N ALA A 107 -20.52 49.15 14.96
CA ALA A 107 -20.50 48.30 16.14
C ALA A 107 -21.85 48.18 16.86
N LYS A 108 -22.72 49.19 16.77
CA LYS A 108 -24.06 49.14 17.36
C LYS A 108 -24.97 48.12 16.70
N GLU A 109 -24.88 47.96 15.41
CA GLU A 109 -25.76 47.08 14.63
C GLU A 109 -25.23 45.62 14.58
N LEU A 110 -23.90 45.46 14.56
CA LEU A 110 -23.22 44.15 14.57
C LEU A 110 -23.31 43.42 15.92
N VAL A 111 -23.30 44.16 17.04
CA VAL A 111 -23.39 43.58 18.40
C VAL A 111 -24.76 42.96 18.66
N SER A 112 -25.85 43.57 18.14
CA SER A 112 -27.20 43.07 18.38
C SER A 112 -27.49 41.76 17.60
N ASN A 113 -27.18 41.72 16.31
CA ASN A 113 -27.64 40.62 15.44
C ASN A 113 -26.73 39.39 15.39
N ALA A 114 -25.43 39.56 15.51
CA ALA A 114 -24.48 38.43 15.41
C ALA A 114 -24.27 37.70 16.75
N LEU A 115 -24.42 38.41 17.87
CA LEU A 115 -24.30 37.84 19.22
C LEU A 115 -25.49 36.94 19.54
N GLU A 116 -26.71 37.36 19.18
CA GLU A 116 -27.92 36.56 19.39
C GLU A 116 -27.94 35.26 18.55
N GLN A 117 -27.47 35.30 17.31
CA GLN A 117 -27.45 34.12 16.47
C GLN A 117 -26.37 33.08 16.88
N LYS A 118 -25.16 33.55 17.25
CA LYS A 118 -24.07 32.60 17.65
C LYS A 118 -24.21 32.11 19.09
N LEU A 119 -24.65 32.94 20.03
CA LEU A 119 -24.93 32.53 21.40
C LEU A 119 -26.14 31.61 21.49
N GLY A 120 -27.16 31.76 20.64
CA GLY A 120 -28.30 30.87 20.55
C GLY A 120 -27.90 29.45 20.13
N VAL A 121 -26.93 29.29 19.22
CA VAL A 121 -26.42 28.01 18.78
C VAL A 121 -25.53 27.32 19.84
N VAL A 122 -24.72 28.11 20.56
CA VAL A 122 -23.86 27.60 21.65
C VAL A 122 -24.69 27.22 22.88
N ALA A 123 -25.72 28.01 23.21
CA ALA A 123 -26.62 27.73 24.35
C ALA A 123 -27.54 26.52 24.10
N ALA A 124 -27.92 26.29 22.84
CA ALA A 124 -28.80 25.16 22.49
C ALA A 124 -28.07 23.78 22.51
N GLY A 125 -26.75 23.80 22.38
CA GLY A 125 -25.94 22.54 22.35
C GLY A 125 -25.36 22.10 23.69
N ALA A 126 -25.29 22.96 24.69
CA ALA A 126 -24.68 22.61 25.98
C ALA A 126 -25.75 22.39 27.07
N LYS A 127 -25.64 21.27 27.77
CA LYS A 127 -26.51 20.97 28.91
C LYS A 127 -26.37 22.06 29.95
N GLY A 128 -27.45 22.82 30.25
CA GLY A 128 -27.47 24.04 31.04
C GLY A 128 -26.70 24.00 32.37
N THR A 129 -26.78 22.89 33.10
CA THR A 129 -26.10 22.70 34.40
C THR A 129 -24.55 22.71 34.30
N MET A 130 -23.98 22.28 33.18
CA MET A 130 -22.53 22.27 32.98
C MET A 130 -21.99 23.68 32.69
N LEU A 131 -22.71 24.48 31.90
CA LEU A 131 -22.37 25.88 31.65
C LEU A 131 -22.47 26.73 32.91
N GLU A 132 -23.45 26.51 33.81
CA GLU A 132 -23.59 27.22 35.09
C GLU A 132 -22.41 26.93 36.01
N ALA A 133 -21.97 25.68 36.14
CA ALA A 133 -20.79 25.33 36.93
C ALA A 133 -19.51 26.01 36.37
N LEU A 134 -19.37 26.01 35.05
CA LEU A 134 -18.22 26.60 34.36
C LEU A 134 -18.20 28.15 34.52
N ALA A 135 -19.38 28.79 34.46
CA ALA A 135 -19.50 30.22 34.66
C ALA A 135 -19.04 30.66 36.07
N ILE A 136 -19.32 29.85 37.08
CA ILE A 136 -18.84 30.09 38.46
C ILE A 136 -17.32 30.03 38.53
N ASP A 137 -16.70 29.04 37.89
CA ASP A 137 -15.24 28.87 37.91
C ASP A 137 -14.53 29.95 37.05
N ILE A 138 -15.12 30.35 35.92
CA ILE A 138 -14.66 31.51 35.14
C ILE A 138 -14.70 32.75 35.99
N GLN A 139 -15.81 33.01 36.74
CA GLN A 139 -15.97 34.16 37.61
C GLN A 139 -14.94 34.15 38.76
N LYS A 140 -14.63 32.99 39.35
CA LYS A 140 -13.57 32.90 40.36
C LYS A 140 -12.21 33.33 39.82
N VAL A 141 -11.87 32.88 38.61
CA VAL A 141 -10.60 33.25 37.95
C VAL A 141 -10.59 34.73 37.59
N CYS A 142 -11.73 35.32 37.16
CA CYS A 142 -11.86 36.76 36.97
C CYS A 142 -11.59 37.56 38.27
N CYS A 143 -12.09 37.06 39.42
CA CYS A 143 -11.85 37.68 40.70
C CYS A 143 -10.36 37.65 41.09
N GLU A 144 -9.65 36.55 40.80
CA GLU A 144 -8.21 36.46 41.02
C GLU A 144 -7.44 37.47 40.17
N PHE A 145 -7.80 37.65 38.92
CA PHE A 145 -7.19 38.70 38.07
C PHE A 145 -7.42 40.13 38.63
N SER A 146 -8.62 40.41 39.10
CA SER A 146 -8.99 41.72 39.57
C SER A 146 -8.41 42.08 40.96
N CYS A 147 -8.34 41.08 41.86
CA CYS A 147 -7.99 41.33 43.26
C CYS A 147 -6.51 41.11 43.60
N LYS A 148 -5.82 40.23 42.88
CA LYS A 148 -4.50 39.72 43.31
C LYS A 148 -3.36 39.99 42.34
N CYS A 149 -3.64 40.38 41.09
CA CYS A 149 -2.58 40.66 40.12
C CYS A 149 -1.82 41.97 40.41
N SER A 150 -2.33 42.80 41.29
CA SER A 150 -1.69 44.05 41.70
C SER A 150 -0.67 43.78 42.81
N GLY A 151 0.59 43.53 42.49
CA GLY A 151 1.72 43.51 43.41
C GLY A 151 2.25 42.11 43.85
N ARG A 152 1.73 40.99 43.34
CA ARG A 152 2.27 39.63 43.59
C ARG A 152 3.14 39.15 42.44
N ASP A 153 3.99 38.14 42.76
CA ASP A 153 4.77 37.42 41.76
C ASP A 153 3.86 36.64 40.81
N VAL A 154 4.08 36.81 39.51
CA VAL A 154 3.30 36.16 38.42
C VAL A 154 3.36 34.66 38.51
N HIS A 155 4.48 34.08 38.96
CA HIS A 155 4.59 32.59 39.13
C HIS A 155 3.63 32.09 40.21
N THR A 156 3.59 32.76 41.36
CA THR A 156 2.72 32.39 42.49
C THR A 156 1.25 32.49 42.06
N SER A 157 0.85 33.57 41.43
CA SER A 157 -0.53 33.75 40.91
C SER A 157 -0.88 32.70 39.85
N THR A 158 0.07 32.29 39.00
CA THR A 158 -0.13 31.21 38.02
C THR A 158 -0.40 29.87 38.70
N ILE A 159 0.37 29.51 39.72
CA ILE A 159 0.17 28.28 40.47
C ILE A 159 -1.15 28.29 41.25
N GLU A 160 -1.56 29.43 41.80
CA GLU A 160 -2.88 29.58 42.43
C GLU A 160 -4.02 29.32 41.47
N VAL A 161 -4.00 29.92 40.27
CA VAL A 161 -4.99 29.65 39.20
C VAL A 161 -5.00 28.18 38.80
N MET A 162 -3.82 27.57 38.64
CA MET A 162 -3.70 26.13 38.31
C MET A 162 -4.29 25.24 39.42
N ASN A 163 -4.10 25.58 40.69
CA ASN A 163 -4.68 24.85 41.82
C ASN A 163 -6.22 24.99 41.86
N MET A 164 -6.74 26.21 41.61
CA MET A 164 -8.19 26.43 41.53
C MET A 164 -8.85 25.58 40.45
N LEU A 165 -8.15 25.39 39.34
CA LEU A 165 -8.59 24.59 38.22
C LEU A 165 -8.05 23.13 38.27
N GLY A 166 -7.61 22.66 39.45
CA GLY A 166 -6.99 21.34 39.66
C GLY A 166 -7.77 20.19 39.08
N ASN A 167 -9.09 20.22 39.20
CA ASN A 167 -10.01 19.16 38.76
C ASN A 167 -10.35 19.17 37.26
N TYR A 168 -9.71 20.05 36.46
CA TYR A 168 -9.94 20.13 35.03
C TYR A 168 -8.76 19.58 34.22
N THR A 169 -9.03 19.07 33.01
CA THR A 169 -7.98 18.66 32.05
C THR A 169 -7.09 19.84 31.67
N TRP A 170 -5.90 19.56 31.14
CA TRP A 170 -4.89 20.56 30.81
C TRP A 170 -5.40 21.63 29.83
N ASP A 171 -6.12 21.21 28.79
CA ASP A 171 -6.76 22.09 27.81
C ASP A 171 -7.85 22.96 28.45
N ALA A 172 -8.71 22.36 29.28
CA ALA A 172 -9.77 23.08 29.96
C ALA A 172 -9.23 24.17 30.92
N LYS A 173 -8.12 23.91 31.62
CA LYS A 173 -7.45 24.91 32.47
C LYS A 173 -7.07 26.16 31.66
N VAL A 174 -6.47 25.99 30.49
CA VAL A 174 -6.06 27.10 29.64
C VAL A 174 -7.29 27.86 29.09
N VAL A 175 -8.28 27.10 28.60
CA VAL A 175 -9.48 27.69 27.98
C VAL A 175 -10.32 28.46 29.00
N ILE A 176 -10.50 27.91 30.22
CA ILE A 176 -11.21 28.62 31.31
C ILE A 176 -10.47 29.92 31.71
N THR A 177 -9.13 29.84 31.80
CA THR A 177 -8.31 31.01 32.11
C THR A 177 -8.40 32.09 31.02
N LEU A 178 -8.35 31.70 29.74
CA LEU A 178 -8.55 32.57 28.59
C LEU A 178 -9.96 33.18 28.56
N ALA A 179 -10.98 32.39 28.89
CA ALA A 179 -12.36 32.87 28.99
C ALA A 179 -12.51 33.92 30.09
N ALA A 180 -11.94 33.71 31.26
CA ALA A 180 -11.92 34.68 32.33
C ALA A 180 -11.22 35.99 31.93
N PHE A 181 -10.08 35.88 31.26
CA PHE A 181 -9.37 37.03 30.72
C PHE A 181 -10.21 37.75 29.65
N ALA A 182 -10.80 37.03 28.71
CA ALA A 182 -11.61 37.60 27.63
C ALA A 182 -12.82 38.36 28.17
N VAL A 183 -13.48 37.87 29.22
CA VAL A 183 -14.57 38.60 29.91
C VAL A 183 -14.06 39.90 30.49
N THR A 184 -12.98 39.87 31.30
CA THR A 184 -12.41 41.06 31.95
C THR A 184 -11.89 42.08 30.92
N TYR A 185 -11.23 41.59 29.87
CA TYR A 185 -10.71 42.42 28.79
C TYR A 185 -11.82 43.03 27.93
N GLY A 186 -12.84 42.22 27.59
CA GLY A 186 -14.00 42.69 26.84
C GLY A 186 -14.81 43.74 27.56
N GLU A 187 -15.01 43.59 28.88
CA GLU A 187 -15.66 44.66 29.72
C GLU A 187 -14.86 45.98 29.70
N LEU A 188 -13.56 45.90 29.88
CA LEU A 188 -12.70 47.09 29.81
C LEU A 188 -12.79 47.75 28.43
N TRP A 189 -12.73 46.94 27.36
CA TRP A 189 -12.82 47.43 25.99
C TRP A 189 -14.16 48.10 25.68
N LEU A 190 -15.27 47.53 26.16
CA LEU A 190 -16.59 48.16 26.05
C LEU A 190 -16.66 49.54 26.76
N VAL A 191 -16.05 49.66 27.95
CA VAL A 191 -15.97 50.92 28.67
C VAL A 191 -15.17 51.98 27.87
N ILE A 192 -14.05 51.58 27.27
CA ILE A 192 -13.23 52.45 26.42
C ILE A 192 -14.03 52.93 25.18
N LEU A 193 -14.69 51.99 24.48
CA LEU A 193 -15.51 52.29 23.30
C LEU A 193 -16.66 53.25 23.61
N LEU A 194 -17.40 53.00 24.70
CA LEU A 194 -18.48 53.88 25.15
C LEU A 194 -17.94 55.22 25.58
N GLY A 195 -16.73 55.28 26.14
CA GLY A 195 -16.06 56.54 26.51
C GLY A 195 -15.65 57.36 25.29
N LEU A 196 -15.12 56.73 24.25
CA LEU A 196 -14.79 57.39 22.97
C LEU A 196 -16.04 57.98 22.29
N ALA A 197 -17.19 57.31 22.43
CA ALA A 197 -18.48 57.78 21.94
C ALA A 197 -19.13 58.91 22.86
N ASN A 198 -18.41 59.45 23.86
CA ASN A 198 -18.89 60.38 24.85
C ASN A 198 -20.17 59.92 25.58
N HIS A 199 -20.37 58.64 25.76
CA HIS A 199 -21.55 58.09 26.41
C HIS A 199 -21.55 58.39 27.93
N PRO A 200 -22.61 59.00 28.52
CA PRO A 200 -22.65 59.39 29.94
C PRO A 200 -22.41 58.18 30.89
N LEU A 201 -22.91 57.00 30.52
CA LEU A 201 -22.73 55.82 31.32
C LEU A 201 -21.25 55.36 31.42
N ALA A 202 -20.49 55.50 30.31
CA ALA A 202 -19.08 55.19 30.33
C ALA A 202 -18.27 56.08 31.25
N LYS A 203 -18.60 57.41 31.27
CA LYS A 203 -17.98 58.34 32.19
C LYS A 203 -18.29 57.99 33.66
N SER A 204 -19.52 57.65 33.97
CA SER A 204 -19.91 57.20 35.31
C SER A 204 -19.18 55.91 35.75
N ILE A 205 -19.09 54.92 34.83
CA ILE A 205 -18.36 53.65 35.08
C ILE A 205 -16.85 53.91 35.24
N ALA A 206 -16.27 54.76 34.39
CA ALA A 206 -14.87 55.16 34.47
C ALA A 206 -14.50 55.79 35.79
N VAL A 207 -15.37 56.67 36.29
CA VAL A 207 -15.22 57.33 37.60
C VAL A 207 -15.27 56.29 38.71
N LEU A 208 -16.23 55.37 38.68
CA LEU A 208 -16.36 54.33 39.70
C LEU A 208 -15.20 53.32 39.65
N LYS A 209 -14.66 53.04 38.46
CA LYS A 209 -13.48 52.21 38.29
C LYS A 209 -12.17 52.95 38.50
N GLN A 210 -12.19 54.24 38.83
CA GLN A 210 -11.02 55.08 39.02
C GLN A 210 -10.05 55.02 37.82
N THR A 211 -10.58 54.92 36.60
CA THR A 211 -9.78 54.93 35.39
C THR A 211 -9.43 56.40 34.99
N PRO A 212 -8.20 56.70 34.54
CA PRO A 212 -7.79 57.98 34.06
C PRO A 212 -8.64 58.48 32.86
N GLU A 213 -8.57 59.76 32.54
CA GLU A 213 -9.33 60.32 31.41
C GLU A 213 -9.11 59.53 30.13
N LEU A 214 -10.20 59.08 29.54
CA LEU A 214 -10.22 58.14 28.39
C LEU A 214 -9.48 58.64 27.14
N SER A 215 -9.27 59.97 27.04
CA SER A 215 -8.51 60.61 25.97
C SER A 215 -6.99 60.37 26.05
N GLU A 216 -6.42 60.23 27.24
CA GLU A 216 -4.99 60.00 27.46
C GLU A 216 -4.62 58.52 27.22
N ILE A 217 -5.54 57.58 27.42
CA ILE A 217 -5.35 56.13 27.27
C ILE A 217 -5.01 55.75 25.83
N ASN A 218 -5.56 56.44 24.85
CA ASN A 218 -5.40 56.10 23.43
C ASN A 218 -3.98 56.33 22.86
N GLY A 219 -3.22 57.29 23.38
CA GLY A 219 -1.88 57.62 22.86
C GLY A 219 -0.78 56.67 23.37
N VAL A 220 -0.86 56.30 24.65
CA VAL A 220 0.18 55.56 25.35
C VAL A 220 0.00 54.04 25.19
N LEU A 221 -1.23 53.56 25.08
CA LEU A 221 -1.51 52.11 25.09
C LEU A 221 -1.43 51.42 23.72
N LYS A 222 -1.47 52.16 22.60
CA LYS A 222 -1.51 51.56 21.25
C LYS A 222 -0.39 50.53 20.93
N PRO A 223 0.90 50.82 21.15
CA PRO A 223 1.96 49.86 20.85
C PRO A 223 1.99 48.68 21.81
N GLU A 224 1.62 48.85 23.07
CA GLU A 224 1.56 47.80 24.06
C GLU A 224 0.41 46.84 23.82
N PHE A 225 -0.75 47.36 23.39
CA PHE A 225 -1.89 46.50 22.99
C PHE A 225 -1.59 45.64 21.77
N ALA A 226 -0.78 46.10 20.83
CA ALA A 226 -0.36 45.29 19.68
C ALA A 226 0.46 44.08 20.11
N THR A 227 1.44 44.27 21.00
CA THR A 227 2.28 43.20 21.55
C THR A 227 1.46 42.23 22.42
N LEU A 228 0.53 42.77 23.21
CA LEU A 228 -0.39 41.99 24.03
C LEU A 228 -1.30 41.09 23.14
N ASN A 229 -1.88 41.66 22.10
CA ASN A 229 -2.72 40.91 21.17
C ASN A 229 -1.93 39.82 20.46
N GLU A 230 -0.69 40.10 20.06
CA GLU A 230 0.18 39.04 19.45
C GLU A 230 0.39 37.89 20.43
N LEU A 231 0.70 38.17 21.69
CA LEU A 231 0.85 37.15 22.73
C LEU A 231 -0.44 36.33 22.92
N LEU A 232 -1.58 37.00 23.04
CA LEU A 232 -2.88 36.34 23.25
C LEU A 232 -3.28 35.47 22.05
N GLN A 233 -3.00 35.90 20.82
CA GLN A 233 -3.24 35.09 19.63
C GLN A 233 -2.39 33.80 19.67
N VAL A 234 -1.13 33.89 20.07
CA VAL A 234 -0.28 32.69 20.20
C VAL A 234 -0.79 31.79 21.32
N VAL A 235 -1.20 32.34 22.47
CA VAL A 235 -1.80 31.55 23.56
C VAL A 235 -3.09 30.85 23.10
N LEU A 236 -3.92 31.53 22.30
CA LEU A 236 -5.13 30.95 21.71
C LEU A 236 -4.79 29.77 20.76
N HIS A 237 -3.74 29.91 19.93
CA HIS A 237 -3.28 28.82 19.09
C HIS A 237 -2.79 27.60 19.92
N VAL A 238 -2.07 27.86 21.02
CA VAL A 238 -1.68 26.80 21.95
C VAL A 238 -2.91 26.14 22.57
N ALA A 239 -3.90 26.93 23.01
CA ALA A 239 -5.15 26.40 23.57
C ALA A 239 -5.89 25.49 22.57
N LYS A 240 -6.02 25.91 21.31
CA LYS A 240 -6.59 25.08 20.23
C LYS A 240 -5.81 23.75 20.05
N THR A 241 -4.48 23.81 20.04
CA THR A 241 -3.65 22.61 19.92
C THR A 241 -3.81 21.66 21.12
N LEU A 242 -3.94 22.21 22.34
CA LEU A 242 -4.22 21.39 23.53
C LEU A 242 -5.61 20.73 23.45
N THR A 243 -6.62 21.44 22.95
CA THR A 243 -7.96 20.86 22.71
C THR A 243 -7.90 19.76 21.64
N GLU A 244 -7.08 19.90 20.58
CA GLU A 244 -6.85 18.83 19.61
C GLU A 244 -6.25 17.58 20.29
N PHE A 245 -5.29 17.72 21.20
CA PHE A 245 -4.75 16.57 21.98
C PHE A 245 -5.83 15.87 22.81
N SER A 246 -6.71 16.64 23.47
CA SER A 246 -7.81 16.08 24.27
C SER A 246 -8.87 15.39 23.43
N SER A 247 -9.00 15.74 22.14
CA SER A 247 -9.96 15.17 21.19
C SER A 247 -9.41 13.93 20.44
N LEU A 248 -8.17 13.52 20.70
CA LEU A 248 -7.59 12.33 20.04
C LEU A 248 -8.42 11.07 20.34
N PRO A 249 -8.66 10.21 19.34
CA PRO A 249 -9.50 9.03 19.50
C PRO A 249 -8.82 7.97 20.38
N VAL A 250 -9.34 7.77 21.59
CA VAL A 250 -8.82 6.81 22.59
C VAL A 250 -8.73 5.37 22.05
N LYS A 251 -9.54 5.02 21.04
CA LYS A 251 -9.48 3.70 20.39
C LYS A 251 -8.11 3.41 19.77
N TYR A 252 -7.42 4.45 19.25
CA TYR A 252 -6.19 4.29 18.47
C TYR A 252 -4.94 4.82 19.17
N ILE A 253 -5.11 5.64 20.20
CA ILE A 253 -4.00 6.17 20.98
C ILE A 253 -4.40 6.33 22.44
N THR A 254 -3.59 5.75 23.32
CA THR A 254 -3.77 5.81 24.78
C THR A 254 -2.63 6.59 25.43
N PRO A 255 -2.78 7.05 26.69
CA PRO A 255 -1.72 7.76 27.39
C PRO A 255 -0.41 6.98 27.55
N GLU A 256 -0.44 5.65 27.44
CA GLU A 256 0.73 4.76 27.52
C GLU A 256 1.49 4.69 26.20
N ASP A 257 0.85 5.04 25.07
CA ASP A 257 1.51 5.02 23.76
C ASP A 257 2.59 6.09 23.68
N ALA A 258 3.78 5.73 23.21
CA ALA A 258 4.98 6.55 23.25
C ALA A 258 4.80 7.99 22.71
N PRO A 259 4.09 8.26 21.59
CA PRO A 259 3.89 9.62 21.09
C PRO A 259 3.10 10.50 22.06
N LEU A 260 2.03 9.97 22.70
CA LEU A 260 1.21 10.72 23.63
C LEU A 260 1.90 10.81 25.00
N ALA A 261 2.47 9.73 25.51
CA ALA A 261 3.22 9.71 26.78
C ALA A 261 4.35 10.75 26.80
N THR A 262 5.14 10.85 25.72
CA THR A 262 6.21 11.85 25.59
C THR A 262 5.68 13.27 25.42
N SER A 263 4.42 13.45 25.05
CA SER A 263 3.78 14.75 24.88
C SER A 263 3.22 15.31 26.21
N MET A 264 2.92 14.46 27.19
CA MET A 264 2.26 14.86 28.46
C MET A 264 3.03 15.95 29.22
N ASN A 265 4.35 15.84 29.32
CA ASN A 265 5.17 16.88 29.97
C ASN A 265 5.14 18.21 29.19
N HIS A 266 5.14 18.15 27.85
CA HIS A 266 5.05 19.36 27.03
C HIS A 266 3.67 20.01 27.13
N ILE A 267 2.60 19.20 27.22
CA ILE A 267 1.23 19.66 27.46
C ILE A 267 1.18 20.40 28.80
N ALA A 268 1.67 19.81 29.88
CA ALA A 268 1.68 20.41 31.21
C ALA A 268 2.48 21.72 31.25
N VAL A 269 3.69 21.73 30.67
CA VAL A 269 4.53 22.93 30.60
C VAL A 269 3.88 24.03 29.74
N SER A 270 3.27 23.67 28.60
CA SER A 270 2.58 24.63 27.76
C SER A 270 1.33 25.22 28.42
N THR A 271 0.60 24.42 29.20
CA THR A 271 -0.51 24.89 30.04
C THR A 271 -0.05 25.93 31.02
N TYR A 272 1.04 25.65 31.77
CA TYR A 272 1.61 26.59 32.72
C TYR A 272 2.01 27.91 32.07
N TRP A 273 2.76 27.87 30.97
CA TRP A 273 3.19 29.09 30.27
C TRP A 273 2.04 29.85 29.63
N SER A 274 0.99 29.17 29.18
CA SER A 274 -0.22 29.79 28.66
C SER A 274 -0.94 30.59 29.79
N ILE A 275 -1.19 29.92 30.92
CA ILE A 275 -1.82 30.59 32.08
C ILE A 275 -0.94 31.72 32.59
N ARG A 276 0.37 31.54 32.68
CA ARG A 276 1.33 32.58 33.08
C ARG A 276 1.30 33.77 32.13
N SER A 277 1.20 33.55 30.83
CA SER A 277 1.09 34.63 29.85
C SER A 277 -0.20 35.41 30.00
N VAL A 278 -1.32 34.74 30.27
CA VAL A 278 -2.61 35.37 30.51
C VAL A 278 -2.58 36.20 31.81
N VAL A 279 -2.02 35.64 32.91
CA VAL A 279 -1.86 36.35 34.19
C VAL A 279 -0.96 37.57 34.03
N ALA A 280 0.17 37.44 33.32
CA ALA A 280 1.07 38.59 33.04
C ALA A 280 0.37 39.67 32.20
N SER A 281 -0.44 39.25 31.23
CA SER A 281 -1.25 40.17 30.41
C SER A 281 -2.28 40.95 31.25
N GLY A 282 -2.96 40.26 32.17
CA GLY A 282 -3.88 40.86 33.12
C GLY A 282 -3.20 41.87 34.05
N ALA A 283 -2.06 41.50 34.65
CA ALA A 283 -1.28 42.35 35.50
C ALA A 283 -0.80 43.65 34.78
N ARG A 284 -0.39 43.49 33.49
CA ARG A 284 0.06 44.63 32.68
C ARG A 284 -1.09 45.61 32.38
N ILE A 285 -2.26 45.09 32.03
CA ILE A 285 -3.45 45.91 31.81
C ILE A 285 -3.79 46.71 33.09
N THR A 286 -3.80 46.02 34.23
CA THR A 286 -4.14 46.65 35.52
C THR A 286 -3.14 47.74 35.90
N SER A 287 -1.84 47.54 35.68
CA SER A 287 -0.81 48.53 35.95
C SER A 287 -0.88 49.77 35.04
N ASN A 288 -1.26 49.57 33.78
CA ASN A 288 -1.37 50.69 32.81
C ASN A 288 -2.65 51.54 32.97
N ILE A 289 -3.70 50.98 33.60
CA ILE A 289 -4.94 51.73 33.89
C ILE A 289 -4.78 52.69 35.10
N GLY A 290 -3.66 52.62 35.82
CA GLY A 290 -3.21 53.65 36.70
C GLY A 290 -3.95 53.83 38.03
N ILE A 291 -3.82 52.88 38.93
CA ILE A 291 -4.24 53.04 40.32
C ILE A 291 -3.03 53.15 41.28
N THR A 292 -1.79 53.07 40.79
CA THR A 292 -0.62 53.14 41.68
C THR A 292 0.52 53.98 41.10
N SER A 293 0.30 55.33 41.13
CA SER A 293 1.40 56.26 40.85
C SER A 293 2.41 56.41 42.00
N ASP A 294 2.26 55.68 43.11
CA ASP A 294 3.06 55.90 44.31
C ASP A 294 3.69 54.69 44.96
N LEU A 295 3.72 53.55 44.34
CA LEU A 295 4.57 52.42 44.84
C LEU A 295 5.83 52.35 43.99
N GLY A 296 6.89 52.91 44.58
CA GLY A 296 8.21 53.04 43.99
C GLY A 296 8.68 51.83 43.22
N ASN A 297 9.42 52.11 42.19
CA ASN A 297 10.27 51.26 41.36
C ASN A 297 10.75 49.96 42.08
N SER A 298 9.84 49.02 42.29
CA SER A 298 10.23 47.64 42.41
C SER A 298 10.54 47.21 40.99
N ALA A 299 11.82 47.24 40.66
CA ALA A 299 12.38 46.67 39.45
C ALA A 299 12.24 45.13 39.49
N THR A 300 11.07 44.64 39.83
CA THR A 300 10.68 43.27 39.69
C THR A 300 10.31 43.03 38.25
N GLU A 301 11.33 42.63 37.48
CA GLU A 301 11.22 41.89 36.24
C GLU A 301 9.99 42.31 35.41
N ALA A 302 10.12 43.42 34.70
CA ALA A 302 9.21 43.74 33.60
C ALA A 302 9.34 42.59 32.61
N TRP A 303 8.46 41.62 32.73
CA TRP A 303 8.35 40.53 31.78
C TRP A 303 8.08 41.15 30.43
N ASP A 304 9.10 41.13 29.59
CA ASP A 304 8.94 41.58 28.21
C ASP A 304 7.91 40.66 27.55
N LEU A 305 6.75 41.21 27.21
CA LEU A 305 5.69 40.46 26.51
C LEU A 305 6.21 39.80 25.23
N SER A 306 7.22 40.41 24.60
CA SER A 306 7.94 39.85 23.48
C SER A 306 8.63 38.54 23.82
N SER A 307 9.28 38.46 24.96
CA SER A 307 9.95 37.21 25.41
C SER A 307 8.95 36.10 25.68
N LEU A 308 7.79 36.43 26.28
CA LEU A 308 6.69 35.48 26.47
C LEU A 308 6.09 35.04 25.14
N THR A 309 5.90 35.95 24.20
CA THR A 309 5.42 35.64 22.84
C THR A 309 6.37 34.67 22.14
N HIS A 310 7.68 34.92 22.22
CA HIS A 310 8.68 34.03 21.64
C HIS A 310 8.67 32.63 22.29
N LYS A 311 8.58 32.58 23.60
CA LYS A 311 8.48 31.29 24.35
C LYS A 311 7.22 30.53 23.96
N MET A 312 6.08 31.23 23.87
CA MET A 312 4.80 30.61 23.48
C MET A 312 4.81 30.12 22.04
N LYS A 313 5.41 30.84 21.09
CA LYS A 313 5.61 30.37 19.71
C LYS A 313 6.44 29.08 19.68
N SER A 314 7.56 29.03 20.40
CA SER A 314 8.40 27.85 20.50
C SER A 314 7.66 26.63 21.09
N LEU A 315 6.86 26.84 22.13
CA LEU A 315 6.04 25.78 22.73
C LEU A 315 4.93 25.31 21.78
N HIS A 316 4.30 26.22 21.05
CA HIS A 316 3.31 25.88 20.04
C HIS A 316 3.90 24.99 18.94
N ASP A 317 5.08 25.37 18.41
CA ASP A 317 5.75 24.59 17.38
C ASP A 317 6.10 23.17 17.87
N GLN A 318 6.59 23.07 19.12
CA GLN A 318 6.88 21.76 19.73
C GLN A 318 5.60 20.92 19.90
N LEU A 319 4.50 21.51 20.37
CA LEU A 319 3.21 20.81 20.51
C LEU A 319 2.69 20.33 19.15
N ARG A 320 2.76 21.18 18.12
CA ARG A 320 2.33 20.80 16.76
C ARG A 320 3.13 19.62 16.21
N GLN A 321 4.45 19.62 16.43
CA GLN A 321 5.29 18.46 16.05
C GLN A 321 4.88 17.19 16.80
N LYS A 322 4.62 17.28 18.11
CA LYS A 322 4.16 16.14 18.91
C LYS A 322 2.79 15.65 18.49
N LEU A 323 1.86 16.56 18.23
CA LEU A 323 0.52 16.22 17.74
C LEU A 323 0.57 15.50 16.38
N LYS A 324 1.44 15.94 15.49
CA LYS A 324 1.68 15.26 14.21
C LYS A 324 2.11 13.80 14.41
N LEU A 325 3.04 13.55 15.34
CA LEU A 325 3.45 12.17 15.67
C LEU A 325 2.29 11.32 16.23
N CYS A 326 1.38 11.93 17.01
CA CYS A 326 0.18 11.25 17.49
C CYS A 326 -0.75 10.88 16.33
N TYR A 327 -0.98 11.79 15.38
CA TYR A 327 -1.78 11.50 14.19
C TYR A 327 -1.13 10.42 13.30
N GLU A 328 0.18 10.47 13.09
CA GLU A 328 0.91 9.42 12.38
C GLU A 328 0.73 8.05 13.05
N HIS A 329 0.82 7.98 14.37
CA HIS A 329 0.56 6.75 15.13
C HIS A 329 -0.88 6.24 14.96
N ILE A 330 -1.86 7.15 15.02
CA ILE A 330 -3.28 6.83 14.81
C ILE A 330 -3.51 6.25 13.41
N GLU A 331 -2.92 6.86 12.37
CA GLU A 331 -3.06 6.38 11.01
C GLU A 331 -2.43 4.99 10.82
N VAL A 332 -1.28 4.73 11.44
CA VAL A 332 -0.67 3.38 11.44
C VAL A 332 -1.61 2.35 12.09
N ARG A 333 -2.19 2.68 13.26
CA ARG A 333 -3.14 1.79 13.95
C ARG A 333 -4.41 1.53 13.14
N LYS A 334 -4.95 2.56 12.48
CA LYS A 334 -6.09 2.40 11.57
C LYS A 334 -5.78 1.49 10.39
N MET A 335 -4.59 1.65 9.79
CA MET A 335 -4.14 0.80 8.70
C MET A 335 -3.95 -0.66 9.15
N GLU A 336 -3.41 -0.89 10.34
CA GLU A 336 -3.27 -2.24 10.91
C GLU A 336 -4.62 -2.90 11.15
N GLU A 337 -5.58 -2.17 11.73
CA GLU A 337 -6.96 -2.67 11.93
C GLU A 337 -7.63 -2.99 10.59
N ALA A 338 -7.52 -2.11 9.60
CA ALA A 338 -8.07 -2.32 8.27
C ALA A 338 -7.44 -3.54 7.57
N TYR A 339 -6.11 -3.71 7.70
CA TYR A 339 -5.39 -4.86 7.18
C TYR A 339 -5.86 -6.17 7.84
N ALA A 340 -5.93 -6.20 9.16
CA ALA A 340 -6.40 -7.37 9.90
C ALA A 340 -7.86 -7.74 9.53
N ASN A 341 -8.72 -6.73 9.34
CA ASN A 341 -10.09 -6.93 8.89
C ASN A 341 -10.15 -7.51 7.47
N LEU A 342 -9.31 -7.02 6.54
CA LEU A 342 -9.25 -7.55 5.17
C LEU A 342 -8.77 -9.01 5.15
N VAL A 343 -7.74 -9.35 5.92
CA VAL A 343 -7.28 -10.75 6.10
C VAL A 343 -8.39 -11.62 6.66
N HIS A 344 -9.08 -11.15 7.70
CA HIS A 344 -10.19 -11.88 8.31
C HIS A 344 -11.34 -12.14 7.31
N ILE A 345 -11.71 -11.12 6.51
CA ILE A 345 -12.75 -11.27 5.47
C ILE A 345 -12.32 -12.29 4.42
N TYR A 346 -11.04 -12.33 4.06
CA TYR A 346 -10.52 -13.23 3.05
C TYR A 346 -10.45 -14.69 3.53
N GLU A 347 -10.09 -14.91 4.80
CA GLU A 347 -9.96 -16.25 5.38
C GLU A 347 -11.29 -16.88 5.75
N MET A 348 -12.27 -16.05 6.16
CA MET A 348 -13.55 -16.54 6.65
C MET A 348 -14.56 -16.74 5.52
N PRO A 349 -15.35 -17.84 5.55
CA PRO A 349 -16.42 -18.05 4.58
C PRO A 349 -17.44 -16.90 4.62
N GLN A 350 -17.71 -16.31 3.47
CA GLN A 350 -18.70 -15.24 3.31
C GLN A 350 -19.99 -15.78 2.70
N LYS A 351 -21.08 -15.03 2.80
CA LYS A 351 -22.35 -15.35 2.13
C LYS A 351 -22.21 -15.23 0.60
N ASP A 352 -21.45 -14.22 0.17
CA ASP A 352 -21.06 -13.97 -1.22
C ASP A 352 -19.71 -13.23 -1.26
N ASN A 353 -19.17 -13.06 -2.45
CA ASN A 353 -17.86 -12.42 -2.66
C ASN A 353 -17.87 -10.88 -2.56
N LEU A 354 -19.04 -10.25 -2.41
CA LEU A 354 -19.16 -8.78 -2.46
C LEU A 354 -18.40 -8.08 -1.33
N ARG A 355 -18.46 -8.64 -0.12
CA ARG A 355 -17.77 -8.03 1.02
C ARG A 355 -16.26 -7.95 0.78
N LEU A 356 -15.67 -9.05 0.27
CA LEU A 356 -14.27 -9.07 -0.10
C LEU A 356 -13.96 -8.06 -1.20
N LEU A 357 -14.76 -8.07 -2.27
CA LEU A 357 -14.56 -7.17 -3.42
C LEU A 357 -14.64 -5.70 -3.03
N ARG A 358 -15.63 -5.32 -2.23
CA ARG A 358 -15.81 -3.93 -1.75
C ARG A 358 -14.68 -3.50 -0.80
N THR A 359 -14.19 -4.41 0.05
CA THR A 359 -13.08 -4.08 0.95
C THR A 359 -11.75 -3.97 0.20
N LEU A 360 -11.55 -4.78 -0.85
CA LEU A 360 -10.31 -4.78 -1.64
C LEU A 360 -10.27 -3.65 -2.67
N ILE A 361 -11.40 -3.35 -3.31
CA ILE A 361 -11.53 -2.40 -4.43
C ILE A 361 -12.33 -1.19 -3.97
N TYR A 362 -11.82 -0.40 -3.08
CA TYR A 362 -12.39 0.85 -2.57
C TYR A 362 -13.87 0.80 -2.08
N PRO A 363 -14.14 1.19 -0.84
CA PRO A 363 -15.43 0.98 -0.18
C PRO A 363 -16.54 2.03 -0.46
N SER A 364 -16.36 2.97 -1.39
CA SER A 364 -17.36 4.03 -1.65
C SER A 364 -18.48 3.53 -2.56
N ASP A 365 -19.72 3.58 -2.10
CA ASP A 365 -20.91 3.15 -2.85
C ASP A 365 -21.23 4.07 -4.05
N ASP A 366 -20.71 5.30 -4.07
CA ASP A 366 -21.02 6.30 -5.10
C ASP A 366 -20.14 6.19 -6.37
N ILE A 367 -19.07 5.39 -6.33
CA ILE A 367 -18.12 5.27 -7.43
C ILE A 367 -18.28 3.92 -8.12
N LYS A 368 -18.36 3.93 -9.46
CA LYS A 368 -18.26 2.73 -10.28
C LYS A 368 -16.78 2.43 -10.57
N PRO A 369 -16.11 1.57 -9.78
CA PRO A 369 -14.67 1.40 -9.83
C PRO A 369 -14.19 0.54 -10.99
N LEU A 370 -15.07 -0.22 -11.62
CA LEU A 370 -14.75 -1.15 -12.69
C LEU A 370 -15.05 -0.55 -14.07
N VAL A 371 -14.14 -0.79 -15.01
CA VAL A 371 -14.25 -0.36 -16.40
C VAL A 371 -14.11 -1.57 -17.30
N LYS A 372 -14.93 -1.62 -18.35
CA LYS A 372 -14.79 -2.55 -19.46
C LYS A 372 -14.75 -1.77 -20.76
N ILE A 373 -13.74 -2.04 -21.56
CA ILE A 373 -13.52 -1.36 -22.84
C ILE A 373 -13.87 -2.32 -23.95
N SER A 374 -14.71 -1.86 -24.90
CA SER A 374 -15.13 -2.62 -26.06
C SER A 374 -14.99 -1.78 -27.34
N PRO A 375 -14.48 -2.30 -28.45
CA PRO A 375 -14.43 -1.56 -29.70
C PRO A 375 -15.84 -1.24 -30.23
N LYS A 376 -16.09 -0.02 -30.66
CA LYS A 376 -17.39 0.42 -31.19
C LYS A 376 -17.75 -0.21 -32.56
N LYS A 377 -16.73 -0.59 -33.35
CA LYS A 377 -16.91 -1.27 -34.65
C LYS A 377 -15.90 -2.39 -34.80
N LEU A 378 -16.38 -3.62 -34.91
CA LEU A 378 -15.57 -4.74 -35.37
C LEU A 378 -15.40 -4.62 -36.90
N HIS A 379 -14.33 -3.98 -37.37
CA HIS A 379 -13.93 -4.15 -38.76
C HIS A 379 -13.19 -5.49 -38.89
N ILE A 380 -13.78 -6.43 -39.60
CA ILE A 380 -13.21 -7.77 -39.90
C ILE A 380 -11.85 -7.66 -40.60
N LEU A 381 -11.53 -6.50 -41.19
CA LEU A 381 -10.26 -6.21 -41.86
C LEU A 381 -9.09 -5.91 -40.92
N ASP A 382 -9.34 -5.59 -39.64
CA ASP A 382 -8.26 -5.26 -38.70
C ASP A 382 -7.61 -6.49 -38.06
N ILE A 383 -8.28 -7.64 -38.17
CA ILE A 383 -7.72 -8.95 -37.69
C ILE A 383 -6.55 -9.41 -38.59
N ILE A 384 -6.46 -8.90 -39.82
CA ILE A 384 -5.42 -9.30 -40.79
C ILE A 384 -4.23 -8.32 -40.82
N LYS A 385 -4.38 -7.12 -40.24
CA LYS A 385 -3.34 -6.07 -40.22
C LYS A 385 -2.45 -6.09 -38.99
N ASP A 386 -2.70 -6.95 -37.99
CA ASP A 386 -1.88 -7.10 -36.78
C ASP A 386 -0.48 -7.71 -37.04
N THR A 387 -0.06 -7.81 -38.30
CA THR A 387 1.24 -8.38 -38.67
C THR A 387 2.33 -7.35 -38.95
N VAL A 388 1.97 -6.09 -39.17
CA VAL A 388 3.01 -5.05 -39.47
C VAL A 388 2.47 -3.66 -39.11
N ALA A 389 3.11 -3.02 -38.20
CA ALA A 389 3.06 -1.62 -37.82
C ALA A 389 2.41 -1.35 -36.46
N ASP A 390 3.28 -1.28 -35.49
CA ASP A 390 3.77 0.02 -35.03
C ASP A 390 3.02 0.71 -33.93
N ILE A 391 3.75 0.74 -32.80
CA ILE A 391 4.18 1.99 -32.22
C ILE A 391 3.04 3.00 -31.98
N LEU A 392 2.55 3.00 -30.71
CA LEU A 392 2.07 4.22 -30.05
C LEU A 392 0.95 5.02 -30.74
N HIS A 393 -0.08 4.38 -31.27
CA HIS A 393 -1.35 5.07 -31.44
C HIS A 393 -2.36 4.52 -30.43
N LEU A 394 -2.53 5.25 -29.32
CA LEU A 394 -3.71 5.13 -28.47
C LEU A 394 -4.93 5.32 -29.41
N PRO A 395 -5.91 4.38 -29.42
CA PRO A 395 -7.14 4.59 -30.16
C PRO A 395 -7.78 5.90 -29.68
N ASN A 396 -8.30 6.70 -30.59
CA ASN A 396 -9.04 7.90 -30.22
C ASN A 396 -10.24 7.49 -29.36
N ASP A 397 -10.58 8.28 -28.36
CA ASP A 397 -11.72 8.05 -27.45
C ASP A 397 -13.05 7.81 -28.19
N ASP A 398 -13.14 8.23 -29.47
CA ASP A 398 -14.29 8.03 -30.33
C ASP A 398 -14.45 6.60 -30.89
N ASP A 399 -13.40 5.78 -30.89
CA ASP A 399 -13.40 4.43 -31.48
C ASP A 399 -13.73 3.32 -30.48
N VAL A 400 -13.74 3.63 -29.17
CA VAL A 400 -13.98 2.66 -28.10
C VAL A 400 -15.20 3.03 -27.26
N LYS A 401 -15.91 2.01 -26.78
CA LYS A 401 -16.99 2.14 -25.82
C LYS A 401 -16.44 1.83 -24.43
N VAL A 402 -16.39 2.84 -23.57
CA VAL A 402 -15.98 2.71 -22.18
C VAL A 402 -17.22 2.61 -21.31
N GLU A 403 -17.42 1.48 -20.66
CA GLU A 403 -18.53 1.25 -19.73
C GLU A 403 -18.01 1.14 -18.32
N ARG A 404 -18.69 1.80 -17.35
CA ARG A 404 -18.35 1.78 -15.93
C ARG A 404 -19.35 0.94 -15.15
N PHE A 405 -18.85 0.10 -14.26
CA PHE A 405 -19.63 -0.85 -13.48
C PHE A 405 -19.34 -0.74 -11.98
N ASN A 406 -20.36 -1.02 -11.18
CA ASN A 406 -20.17 -1.28 -9.76
C ASN A 406 -19.63 -2.72 -9.57
N VAL A 407 -18.97 -2.98 -8.44
CA VAL A 407 -18.49 -4.34 -8.08
C VAL A 407 -19.62 -5.38 -8.00
N ASP A 408 -20.85 -4.95 -7.87
CA ASP A 408 -22.04 -5.82 -7.79
C ASP A 408 -22.25 -6.72 -9.03
N VAL A 409 -21.68 -6.33 -10.19
CA VAL A 409 -21.69 -7.17 -11.41
C VAL A 409 -20.93 -8.48 -11.26
N LEU A 410 -20.07 -8.57 -10.24
CA LEU A 410 -19.24 -9.73 -9.92
C LEU A 410 -19.88 -10.62 -8.84
N LYS A 411 -21.01 -10.22 -8.28
CA LYS A 411 -21.70 -10.97 -7.22
C LYS A 411 -22.04 -12.38 -7.68
N GLY A 412 -21.67 -13.36 -6.86
CA GLY A 412 -22.00 -14.76 -7.11
C GLY A 412 -21.27 -15.41 -8.30
N LYS A 413 -20.23 -14.74 -8.83
CA LYS A 413 -19.37 -15.27 -9.88
C LYS A 413 -18.01 -15.69 -9.32
N THR A 414 -17.34 -16.60 -9.98
CA THR A 414 -15.92 -16.81 -9.76
C THR A 414 -15.14 -15.62 -10.29
N VAL A 415 -14.29 -15.00 -9.47
CA VAL A 415 -13.49 -13.84 -9.85
C VAL A 415 -12.02 -14.20 -9.88
N LEU A 416 -11.36 -13.88 -10.98
CA LEU A 416 -9.94 -14.04 -11.18
C LEU A 416 -9.28 -12.66 -11.02
N PHE A 417 -8.60 -12.43 -9.90
CA PHE A 417 -7.81 -11.22 -9.69
C PHE A 417 -6.51 -11.32 -10.47
N PHE A 418 -6.43 -10.65 -11.61
CA PHE A 418 -5.21 -10.49 -12.36
C PHE A 418 -4.40 -9.34 -11.72
N ILE A 419 -3.36 -9.68 -10.99
CA ILE A 419 -2.52 -8.75 -10.23
C ILE A 419 -1.20 -8.57 -10.97
N SER A 420 -0.84 -7.33 -11.29
CA SER A 420 0.42 -7.00 -11.96
C SER A 420 0.86 -5.58 -11.65
N ASP A 421 2.12 -5.26 -11.96
CA ASP A 421 2.55 -3.89 -12.19
C ASP A 421 2.16 -3.43 -13.61
N LEU A 422 2.79 -2.37 -14.13
CA LEU A 422 2.55 -1.87 -15.49
C LEU A 422 3.54 -2.42 -16.54
N ASP A 423 4.36 -3.41 -16.17
CA ASP A 423 5.35 -4.03 -17.07
C ASP A 423 4.89 -5.40 -17.58
N VAL A 424 3.60 -5.53 -17.89
CA VAL A 424 3.02 -6.74 -18.47
C VAL A 424 3.28 -6.78 -19.98
N SER A 425 3.73 -7.91 -20.48
CA SER A 425 3.98 -8.06 -21.93
C SER A 425 2.69 -8.14 -22.73
N GLU A 426 2.71 -7.60 -23.94
CA GLU A 426 1.55 -7.64 -24.85
C GLU A 426 1.19 -9.07 -25.25
N GLU A 427 2.19 -9.92 -25.37
CA GLU A 427 1.99 -11.33 -25.70
C GLU A 427 1.24 -12.08 -24.60
N GLU A 428 1.57 -11.81 -23.33
CA GLU A 428 0.86 -12.41 -22.20
C GLU A 428 -0.58 -11.95 -22.12
N LEU A 429 -0.84 -10.64 -22.34
CA LEU A 429 -2.20 -10.11 -22.42
C LEU A 429 -2.97 -10.72 -23.60
N GLY A 430 -2.32 -10.91 -24.76
CA GLY A 430 -2.90 -11.55 -25.91
C GLY A 430 -3.31 -13.01 -25.65
N ILE A 431 -2.48 -13.76 -24.94
CA ILE A 431 -2.77 -15.15 -24.53
C ILE A 431 -3.98 -15.20 -23.59
N LEU A 432 -3.96 -14.40 -22.53
CA LEU A 432 -5.07 -14.33 -21.58
C LEU A 432 -6.37 -13.86 -22.26
N GLY A 433 -6.26 -12.88 -23.16
CA GLY A 433 -7.38 -12.38 -23.97
C GLY A 433 -8.02 -13.44 -24.84
N LYS A 434 -7.21 -14.29 -25.45
CA LYS A 434 -7.70 -15.43 -26.24
C LYS A 434 -8.47 -16.43 -25.36
N ILE A 435 -7.88 -16.84 -24.23
CA ILE A 435 -8.52 -17.77 -23.28
C ILE A 435 -9.84 -17.19 -22.74
N TYR A 436 -9.82 -15.89 -22.35
CA TYR A 436 -11.01 -15.21 -21.87
C TYR A 436 -12.11 -15.11 -22.93
N LYS A 437 -11.74 -14.83 -24.20
CA LYS A 437 -12.69 -14.78 -25.30
C LYS A 437 -13.30 -16.14 -25.60
N GLU A 438 -12.49 -17.22 -25.55
CA GLU A 438 -12.97 -18.60 -25.70
C GLU A 438 -13.98 -19.01 -24.63
N SER A 439 -13.82 -18.52 -23.39
CA SER A 439 -14.78 -18.78 -22.29
C SER A 439 -16.14 -18.13 -22.53
N ARG A 440 -16.24 -17.09 -23.40
CA ARG A 440 -17.48 -16.38 -23.73
C ARG A 440 -18.26 -17.01 -24.89
N THR A 441 -17.61 -17.82 -25.71
CA THR A 441 -18.27 -18.51 -26.82
C THR A 441 -19.08 -19.73 -26.35
N ASN A 442 -18.73 -20.31 -25.21
CA ASN A 442 -19.42 -21.44 -24.59
C ASN A 442 -20.18 -20.99 -23.36
N GLU A 443 -21.31 -20.28 -23.54
CA GLU A 443 -22.02 -19.48 -22.53
C GLU A 443 -22.46 -20.21 -21.24
N LYS A 444 -22.34 -21.52 -21.14
CA LYS A 444 -22.86 -22.30 -20.01
C LYS A 444 -21.81 -23.06 -19.19
N GLU A 445 -20.57 -23.16 -19.64
CA GLU A 445 -19.56 -23.99 -18.95
C GLU A 445 -18.62 -23.22 -18.00
N PHE A 446 -18.38 -21.93 -18.25
CA PHE A 446 -17.32 -21.19 -17.58
C PHE A 446 -17.80 -19.82 -17.05
N GLU A 447 -18.39 -19.81 -15.87
CA GLU A 447 -18.88 -18.59 -15.22
C GLU A 447 -17.78 -17.92 -14.35
N TYR A 448 -16.78 -17.33 -14.99
CA TYR A 448 -15.79 -16.51 -14.28
C TYR A 448 -15.59 -15.16 -14.94
N GLU A 449 -15.15 -14.18 -14.16
CA GLU A 449 -14.75 -12.86 -14.62
C GLU A 449 -13.30 -12.57 -14.21
N ILE A 450 -12.54 -11.92 -15.10
CA ILE A 450 -11.21 -11.41 -14.77
C ILE A 450 -11.34 -9.95 -14.34
N VAL A 451 -10.63 -9.56 -13.28
CA VAL A 451 -10.49 -8.19 -12.81
C VAL A 451 -9.03 -7.85 -12.69
N TRP A 452 -8.56 -6.87 -13.45
CA TRP A 452 -7.18 -6.39 -13.34
C TRP A 452 -7.00 -5.45 -12.16
N LEU A 453 -6.07 -5.79 -11.28
CA LEU A 453 -5.66 -5.04 -10.10
C LEU A 453 -4.22 -4.53 -10.30
N PRO A 454 -4.03 -3.34 -10.87
CA PRO A 454 -2.70 -2.77 -11.10
C PRO A 454 -2.08 -2.25 -9.81
N VAL A 455 -0.93 -2.81 -9.41
CA VAL A 455 -0.21 -2.40 -8.20
C VAL A 455 0.85 -1.36 -8.58
N VAL A 456 0.52 -0.10 -8.37
CA VAL A 456 1.38 1.04 -8.69
C VAL A 456 1.63 1.86 -7.42
N ASP A 457 2.88 2.12 -7.06
CA ASP A 457 3.23 2.87 -5.86
C ASP A 457 3.03 4.36 -6.02
N GLN A 458 3.56 4.91 -7.09
CA GLN A 458 3.45 6.33 -7.42
C GLN A 458 2.97 6.52 -8.85
N MET A 459 1.93 7.32 -9.02
CA MET A 459 1.40 7.67 -10.33
C MET A 459 2.17 8.87 -10.89
N THR A 460 2.88 8.65 -11.99
CA THR A 460 3.50 9.68 -12.82
C THR A 460 2.70 9.82 -14.12
N LYS A 461 2.92 10.88 -14.89
CA LYS A 461 2.31 11.03 -16.22
C LYS A 461 2.62 9.86 -17.14
N GLU A 462 3.82 9.33 -17.05
CA GLU A 462 4.27 8.18 -17.85
C GLU A 462 3.55 6.89 -17.41
N SER A 463 3.46 6.62 -16.11
CA SER A 463 2.73 5.46 -15.60
C SER A 463 1.23 5.55 -15.91
N GLU A 464 0.64 6.75 -15.92
CA GLU A 464 -0.76 6.94 -16.35
C GLU A 464 -0.98 6.59 -17.82
N GLN A 465 -0.05 6.99 -18.69
CA GLN A 465 -0.10 6.62 -20.13
C GLN A 465 0.06 5.11 -20.32
N LYS A 466 1.01 4.47 -19.65
CA LYS A 466 1.18 3.01 -19.66
C LYS A 466 -0.08 2.29 -19.17
N PHE A 467 -0.65 2.76 -18.06
CA PHE A 467 -1.90 2.19 -17.52
C PHE A 467 -3.02 2.22 -18.55
N LYS A 468 -3.27 3.37 -19.18
CA LYS A 468 -4.31 3.51 -20.22
C LYS A 468 -4.03 2.60 -21.42
N ALA A 469 -2.79 2.55 -21.90
CA ALA A 469 -2.39 1.69 -23.00
C ALA A 469 -2.65 0.21 -22.72
N LEU A 470 -2.33 -0.28 -21.53
CA LEU A 470 -2.63 -1.65 -21.11
C LEU A 470 -4.14 -1.89 -20.96
N GLN A 471 -4.85 -0.93 -20.36
CA GLN A 471 -6.30 -1.02 -20.16
C GLN A 471 -7.04 -1.19 -21.50
N TYR A 472 -6.65 -0.50 -22.57
CA TYR A 472 -7.23 -0.64 -23.90
C TYR A 472 -7.03 -2.03 -24.53
N LYS A 473 -6.00 -2.78 -24.10
CA LYS A 473 -5.71 -4.13 -24.60
C LYS A 473 -6.48 -5.22 -23.86
N MET A 474 -7.17 -4.86 -22.76
CA MET A 474 -7.88 -5.82 -21.90
C MET A 474 -9.38 -5.83 -22.21
N SER A 475 -9.93 -7.00 -22.56
CA SER A 475 -11.36 -7.19 -22.84
C SER A 475 -12.19 -7.57 -21.59
N TRP A 476 -11.55 -7.67 -20.43
CA TRP A 476 -12.15 -7.97 -19.12
C TRP A 476 -12.28 -6.72 -18.25
N TYR A 477 -12.73 -6.90 -16.99
CA TYR A 477 -12.85 -5.77 -16.07
C TYR A 477 -11.47 -5.28 -15.63
N THR A 478 -11.30 -3.96 -15.63
CA THR A 478 -10.12 -3.26 -15.12
C THR A 478 -10.55 -2.24 -14.09
N LEU A 479 -9.67 -1.80 -13.20
CA LEU A 479 -9.97 -0.68 -12.33
C LEU A 479 -10.03 0.62 -13.13
N LEU A 480 -10.89 1.54 -12.70
CA LEU A 480 -10.99 2.87 -13.27
C LEU A 480 -9.65 3.63 -13.18
N HIS A 481 -8.96 3.47 -12.07
CA HIS A 481 -7.65 4.06 -11.83
C HIS A 481 -6.88 3.21 -10.78
N PRO A 482 -5.54 3.11 -10.84
CA PRO A 482 -4.75 2.37 -9.86
C PRO A 482 -4.89 2.84 -8.40
N SER A 483 -5.29 4.12 -8.18
CA SER A 483 -5.57 4.64 -6.84
C SER A 483 -6.81 4.05 -6.17
N MET A 484 -7.62 3.28 -6.90
CA MET A 484 -8.72 2.51 -6.30
C MET A 484 -8.22 1.42 -5.35
N LEU A 485 -6.96 1.02 -5.46
CA LEU A 485 -6.27 0.21 -4.46
C LEU A 485 -5.58 1.14 -3.46
N ASP A 486 -6.09 1.17 -2.25
CA ASP A 486 -5.48 1.93 -1.15
C ASP A 486 -4.19 1.29 -0.64
N ALA A 487 -3.54 1.91 0.34
CA ALA A 487 -2.30 1.41 0.93
C ALA A 487 -2.50 0.04 1.62
N VAL A 488 -3.66 -0.19 2.23
CA VAL A 488 -4.00 -1.45 2.92
C VAL A 488 -4.17 -2.58 1.91
N SER A 489 -4.93 -2.34 0.83
CA SER A 489 -5.14 -3.30 -0.25
C SER A 489 -3.82 -3.65 -0.96
N LYS A 490 -2.97 -2.66 -1.24
CA LYS A 490 -1.64 -2.89 -1.83
C LYS A 490 -0.74 -3.71 -0.90
N ARG A 491 -0.75 -3.42 0.40
CA ARG A 491 -0.03 -4.20 1.41
C ARG A 491 -0.54 -5.64 1.45
N PHE A 492 -1.85 -5.86 1.49
CA PHE A 492 -2.48 -7.17 1.46
C PHE A 492 -2.08 -7.96 0.21
N ILE A 493 -2.13 -7.33 -0.97
CA ILE A 493 -1.73 -7.96 -2.23
C ILE A 493 -0.26 -8.41 -2.19
N ARG A 494 0.64 -7.62 -1.61
CA ARG A 494 2.06 -7.96 -1.53
C ARG A 494 2.38 -9.00 -0.46
N GLU A 495 1.94 -8.75 0.76
CA GLU A 495 2.33 -9.57 1.92
C GLU A 495 1.51 -10.86 2.01
N TYR A 496 0.20 -10.79 1.75
CA TYR A 496 -0.70 -11.92 1.91
C TYR A 496 -0.90 -12.73 0.63
N LEU A 497 -1.13 -12.08 -0.51
CA LEU A 497 -1.27 -12.76 -1.80
C LEU A 497 0.07 -13.07 -2.47
N GLY A 498 1.19 -12.57 -1.93
CA GLY A 498 2.56 -12.89 -2.38
C GLY A 498 2.97 -12.22 -3.69
N PHE A 499 2.34 -11.11 -4.08
CA PHE A 499 2.74 -10.38 -5.27
C PHE A 499 4.05 -9.62 -5.03
N VAL A 500 5.09 -9.95 -5.78
CA VAL A 500 6.39 -9.26 -5.71
C VAL A 500 6.61 -8.40 -6.95
N LYS A 501 6.68 -8.99 -8.13
CA LYS A 501 6.91 -8.30 -9.40
C LYS A 501 6.27 -9.02 -10.58
N LYS A 502 6.28 -10.36 -10.60
CA LYS A 502 5.70 -11.17 -11.68
C LYS A 502 4.19 -11.24 -11.51
N GLN A 503 3.46 -11.14 -12.60
CA GLN A 503 1.98 -11.22 -12.59
C GLN A 503 1.46 -12.50 -11.94
N VAL A 504 0.35 -12.36 -11.22
CA VAL A 504 -0.33 -13.47 -10.53
C VAL A 504 -1.82 -13.40 -10.85
N ILE A 505 -2.48 -14.54 -10.99
CA ILE A 505 -3.94 -14.62 -11.01
C ILE A 505 -4.40 -15.45 -9.81
N VAL A 506 -5.13 -14.79 -8.92
CA VAL A 506 -5.77 -15.42 -7.76
C VAL A 506 -7.23 -15.68 -8.08
N ALA A 507 -7.65 -16.93 -7.98
CA ALA A 507 -9.04 -17.32 -8.20
C ALA A 507 -9.82 -17.32 -6.89
N VAL A 508 -10.96 -16.64 -6.87
CA VAL A 508 -11.89 -16.56 -5.75
C VAL A 508 -13.25 -17.05 -6.21
N ASN A 509 -13.84 -17.96 -5.47
CA ASN A 509 -15.15 -18.55 -5.79
C ASN A 509 -16.33 -17.59 -5.46
N PRO A 510 -17.58 -17.94 -5.82
CA PRO A 510 -18.76 -17.12 -5.58
C PRO A 510 -19.02 -16.75 -4.12
N VAL A 511 -18.49 -17.48 -3.15
CA VAL A 511 -18.64 -17.21 -1.71
C VAL A 511 -17.42 -16.45 -1.13
N GLY A 512 -16.56 -15.93 -1.97
CA GLY A 512 -15.43 -15.11 -1.52
C GLY A 512 -14.20 -15.89 -1.02
N LYS A 513 -14.19 -17.22 -1.16
CA LYS A 513 -13.07 -18.06 -0.73
C LYS A 513 -12.07 -18.26 -1.87
N GLU A 514 -10.79 -18.15 -1.56
CA GLU A 514 -9.69 -18.49 -2.47
C GLU A 514 -9.77 -19.97 -2.90
N THR A 515 -9.66 -20.21 -4.19
CA THR A 515 -9.57 -21.58 -4.76
C THR A 515 -8.18 -21.88 -5.31
N SER A 516 -7.47 -20.87 -5.80
CA SER A 516 -6.09 -21.01 -6.29
C SER A 516 -5.37 -19.67 -6.32
N ARG A 517 -4.10 -19.65 -5.92
CA ARG A 517 -3.16 -18.53 -6.17
C ARG A 517 -2.44 -18.65 -7.50
N ASP A 518 -2.52 -19.81 -8.13
CA ASP A 518 -1.75 -20.18 -9.31
C ASP A 518 -2.62 -20.24 -10.56
N ALA A 519 -3.80 -19.62 -10.55
CA ALA A 519 -4.74 -19.69 -11.67
C ALA A 519 -4.12 -19.20 -12.98
N TYR A 520 -3.13 -18.28 -12.94
CA TYR A 520 -2.35 -17.86 -14.10
C TYR A 520 -1.69 -19.06 -14.80
N HIS A 521 -0.94 -19.85 -14.06
CA HIS A 521 -0.27 -21.03 -14.60
C HIS A 521 -1.26 -22.11 -15.09
N LEU A 522 -2.37 -22.28 -14.35
CA LEU A 522 -3.41 -23.24 -14.73
C LEU A 522 -4.08 -22.85 -16.05
N MET A 523 -4.35 -21.56 -16.25
CA MET A 523 -4.89 -21.04 -17.51
C MET A 523 -3.91 -21.23 -18.67
N LEU A 524 -2.62 -21.04 -18.46
CA LEU A 524 -1.61 -21.23 -19.50
C LEU A 524 -1.49 -22.71 -19.92
N ILE A 525 -1.68 -23.67 -19.00
CA ILE A 525 -1.56 -25.09 -19.31
C ILE A 525 -2.82 -25.63 -19.98
N TRP A 526 -4.01 -25.39 -19.40
CA TRP A 526 -5.26 -26.01 -19.80
C TRP A 526 -6.35 -25.04 -20.29
N GLY A 527 -6.05 -23.73 -20.32
CA GLY A 527 -7.06 -22.73 -20.67
C GLY A 527 -8.29 -22.82 -19.77
N ASN A 528 -9.46 -22.78 -20.38
CA ASN A 528 -10.74 -22.85 -19.67
C ASN A 528 -11.02 -24.23 -19.01
N ALA A 529 -10.37 -25.30 -19.45
CA ALA A 529 -10.52 -26.62 -18.82
C ALA A 529 -10.03 -26.66 -17.36
N ALA A 530 -9.24 -25.68 -16.92
CA ALA A 530 -8.81 -25.54 -15.53
C ALA A 530 -9.94 -25.09 -14.59
N TYR A 531 -11.05 -24.48 -15.10
CA TYR A 531 -12.18 -24.08 -14.30
C TYR A 531 -12.77 -25.25 -13.49
N PRO A 532 -13.13 -25.09 -12.22
CA PRO A 532 -13.19 -23.84 -11.41
C PRO A 532 -11.90 -23.49 -10.65
N PHE A 533 -10.74 -23.87 -11.12
CA PHE A 533 -9.40 -23.54 -10.58
C PHE A 533 -9.17 -24.09 -9.17
N THR A 534 -9.78 -25.23 -8.84
CA THR A 534 -9.60 -25.87 -7.53
C THR A 534 -8.47 -26.90 -7.57
N ARG A 535 -7.94 -27.25 -6.41
CA ARG A 535 -6.89 -28.26 -6.27
C ARG A 535 -7.34 -29.63 -6.81
N GLU A 536 -8.57 -30.01 -6.50
CA GLU A 536 -9.16 -31.28 -6.96
C GLU A 536 -9.25 -31.32 -8.49
N ARG A 537 -9.60 -30.19 -9.11
CA ARG A 537 -9.64 -30.09 -10.58
C ARG A 537 -8.25 -30.26 -11.18
N VAL A 538 -7.26 -29.61 -10.61
CA VAL A 538 -5.86 -29.71 -11.05
C VAL A 538 -5.34 -31.13 -10.91
N ASP A 539 -5.64 -31.81 -9.80
CA ASP A 539 -5.27 -33.21 -9.58
C ASP A 539 -5.89 -34.13 -10.62
N VAL A 540 -7.17 -33.93 -10.98
CA VAL A 540 -7.85 -34.70 -12.05
C VAL A 540 -7.19 -34.45 -13.41
N LEU A 541 -6.86 -33.20 -13.73
CA LEU A 541 -6.20 -32.86 -14.98
C LEU A 541 -4.81 -33.50 -15.07
N TRP A 542 -3.97 -33.35 -14.04
CA TRP A 542 -2.63 -33.95 -14.02
C TRP A 542 -2.64 -35.49 -14.06
N LYS A 543 -3.65 -36.15 -13.50
CA LYS A 543 -3.78 -37.61 -13.57
C LYS A 543 -4.07 -38.10 -14.98
N LYS A 544 -4.72 -37.31 -15.82
CA LYS A 544 -5.03 -37.62 -17.21
C LYS A 544 -3.86 -37.34 -18.16
N GLU A 545 -2.96 -36.44 -17.77
CA GLU A 545 -1.90 -35.99 -18.63
C GLU A 545 -0.72 -36.99 -18.67
N THR A 546 -0.22 -37.18 -19.87
CA THR A 546 1.00 -37.91 -20.14
C THR A 546 1.86 -37.10 -21.09
N TRP A 547 3.18 -37.28 -21.03
CA TRP A 547 4.09 -36.61 -21.95
C TRP A 547 3.92 -37.15 -23.37
N LYS A 548 3.27 -36.35 -24.21
CA LYS A 548 2.97 -36.64 -25.62
C LYS A 548 3.13 -35.39 -26.46
N PRO A 549 3.42 -35.49 -27.78
CA PRO A 549 3.39 -34.35 -28.69
C PRO A 549 2.06 -33.58 -28.63
N ASP A 550 0.95 -34.31 -28.49
CA ASP A 550 -0.41 -33.79 -28.40
C ASP A 550 -0.55 -32.75 -27.27
N PHE A 551 -0.03 -33.09 -26.10
CA PHE A 551 -0.10 -32.21 -24.92
C PHE A 551 0.65 -30.87 -25.12
N LEU A 552 1.73 -30.93 -25.93
CA LEU A 552 2.54 -29.73 -26.18
C LEU A 552 2.05 -28.88 -27.34
N LEU A 553 1.59 -29.50 -28.43
CA LEU A 553 1.39 -28.82 -29.71
C LEU A 553 -0.07 -28.58 -30.08
N ALA A 554 -1.01 -29.41 -29.60
CA ALA A 554 -2.42 -29.32 -30.01
C ALA A 554 -3.07 -27.95 -29.72
N SER A 555 -2.64 -27.26 -28.67
CA SER A 555 -3.17 -25.92 -28.28
C SER A 555 -2.46 -24.76 -28.99
N VAL A 556 -1.26 -24.96 -29.49
CA VAL A 556 -0.44 -23.89 -30.10
C VAL A 556 -0.38 -23.98 -31.62
N LEU A 557 -0.73 -25.12 -32.22
CA LEU A 557 -0.63 -25.36 -33.63
C LEU A 557 -1.94 -25.94 -34.20
N PRO A 558 -2.74 -25.14 -34.93
CA PRO A 558 -4.05 -25.56 -35.44
C PRO A 558 -3.99 -26.78 -36.37
N GLU A 559 -2.90 -26.94 -37.14
CA GLU A 559 -2.70 -28.01 -38.10
C GLU A 559 -2.37 -29.36 -37.42
N PHE A 560 -1.95 -29.36 -36.16
CA PHE A 560 -1.52 -30.54 -35.42
C PHE A 560 -2.55 -31.70 -35.47
N ASN A 561 -3.82 -31.39 -35.24
CA ASN A 561 -4.89 -32.37 -35.24
C ASN A 561 -5.06 -33.08 -36.61
N LYS A 562 -4.80 -32.36 -37.71
CA LYS A 562 -4.83 -32.91 -39.05
C LYS A 562 -3.68 -33.92 -39.25
N TRP A 563 -2.50 -33.59 -38.71
CA TRP A 563 -1.33 -34.49 -38.80
C TRP A 563 -1.48 -35.70 -37.87
N ALA A 564 -1.99 -35.51 -36.67
CA ALA A 564 -2.23 -36.59 -35.70
C ALA A 564 -3.22 -37.64 -36.21
N ALA A 565 -4.15 -37.29 -37.09
CA ALA A 565 -5.11 -38.21 -37.71
C ALA A 565 -4.52 -39.06 -38.86
N GLN A 566 -3.31 -38.74 -39.35
CA GLN A 566 -2.68 -39.46 -40.45
C GLN A 566 -1.84 -40.63 -39.93
N PRO A 567 -1.95 -41.83 -40.57
CA PRO A 567 -1.19 -43.00 -40.16
C PRO A 567 0.32 -42.76 -40.40
N ASN A 568 1.17 -43.36 -39.55
CA ASN A 568 2.63 -43.24 -39.60
C ASN A 568 3.21 -41.84 -39.68
N THR A 569 2.47 -40.84 -39.17
CA THR A 569 2.95 -39.48 -39.09
C THR A 569 3.62 -39.22 -37.74
N TYR A 570 4.81 -38.67 -37.78
CA TYR A 570 5.54 -38.18 -36.63
C TYR A 570 5.58 -36.67 -36.69
N VAL A 571 5.64 -36.01 -35.54
CA VAL A 571 5.83 -34.58 -35.44
C VAL A 571 7.16 -34.30 -34.76
N CYS A 572 7.95 -33.49 -35.43
CA CYS A 572 9.23 -33.00 -34.92
C CYS A 572 9.12 -31.51 -34.65
N PHE A 573 9.24 -31.11 -33.41
CA PHE A 573 9.38 -29.73 -33.04
C PHE A 573 10.83 -29.45 -32.64
N PHE A 574 11.36 -28.31 -33.12
CA PHE A 574 12.77 -27.99 -32.99
C PHE A 574 12.98 -26.48 -32.79
N GLY A 575 14.15 -26.13 -32.25
CA GLY A 575 14.56 -24.75 -32.03
C GLY A 575 16.06 -24.57 -32.19
N GLY A 576 16.49 -23.35 -32.08
CA GLY A 576 17.88 -22.92 -32.25
C GLY A 576 17.97 -21.61 -32.99
N GLU A 577 19.13 -20.95 -32.91
CA GLU A 577 19.40 -19.66 -33.57
C GLU A 577 20.32 -19.80 -34.81
N ASP A 578 20.97 -20.97 -34.96
CA ASP A 578 21.87 -21.27 -36.09
C ASP A 578 21.06 -21.79 -37.28
N ILE A 579 20.90 -20.95 -38.30
CA ILE A 579 20.18 -21.31 -39.54
C ILE A 579 20.88 -22.41 -40.32
N GLU A 580 22.22 -22.51 -40.27
CA GLU A 580 22.96 -23.55 -40.96
C GLU A 580 22.72 -24.91 -40.33
N TRP A 581 22.67 -24.99 -39.00
CA TRP A 581 22.25 -26.16 -38.29
C TRP A 581 20.82 -26.56 -38.65
N ILE A 582 19.90 -25.61 -38.69
CA ILE A 582 18.50 -25.83 -39.04
C ILE A 582 18.40 -26.45 -40.46
N ARG A 583 19.13 -25.90 -41.42
CA ARG A 583 19.16 -26.40 -42.79
C ARG A 583 19.71 -27.83 -42.84
N ARG A 584 20.83 -28.11 -42.18
CA ARG A 584 21.44 -29.46 -42.13
C ARG A 584 20.50 -30.47 -41.46
N PHE A 585 19.92 -30.14 -40.32
CA PHE A 585 19.01 -30.97 -39.56
C PHE A 585 17.75 -31.33 -40.39
N THR A 586 17.09 -30.33 -40.93
CA THR A 586 15.86 -30.52 -41.71
C THR A 586 16.10 -31.31 -43.00
N ALA A 587 17.24 -31.08 -43.66
CA ALA A 587 17.66 -31.87 -44.83
C ALA A 587 17.86 -33.34 -44.46
N SER A 588 18.55 -33.64 -43.37
CA SER A 588 18.78 -35.02 -42.90
C SER A 588 17.45 -35.73 -42.61
N ILE A 589 16.49 -35.05 -41.96
CA ILE A 589 15.15 -35.62 -41.73
C ILE A 589 14.42 -35.90 -43.07
N LYS A 590 14.41 -34.92 -43.96
CA LYS A 590 13.72 -35.03 -45.27
C LYS A 590 14.34 -36.14 -46.15
N GLU A 591 15.60 -36.42 -46.02
CA GLU A 591 16.29 -37.50 -46.71
C GLU A 591 15.95 -38.89 -46.14
N GLN A 592 15.96 -39.04 -44.80
CA GLN A 592 15.81 -40.34 -44.15
C GLN A 592 14.34 -40.78 -43.98
N ALA A 593 13.40 -39.85 -43.77
CA ALA A 593 11.99 -40.17 -43.53
C ALA A 593 11.36 -41.00 -44.66
N PRO A 594 11.53 -40.68 -45.96
CA PRO A 594 11.01 -41.51 -47.04
C PRO A 594 11.62 -42.91 -47.09
N LYS A 595 12.92 -43.03 -46.78
CA LYS A 595 13.63 -44.35 -46.78
C LYS A 595 13.06 -45.32 -45.73
N THR A 596 12.42 -44.77 -44.71
CA THR A 596 11.81 -45.54 -43.61
C THR A 596 10.30 -45.70 -43.74
N GLY A 597 9.70 -45.17 -44.81
CA GLY A 597 8.24 -45.12 -44.99
C GLY A 597 7.50 -44.27 -43.96
N THR A 598 8.18 -43.30 -43.38
CA THR A 598 7.68 -42.45 -42.31
C THR A 598 7.39 -41.03 -42.84
N LYS A 599 6.27 -40.48 -42.45
CA LYS A 599 5.97 -39.06 -42.68
C LYS A 599 6.34 -38.27 -41.44
N ILE A 600 7.10 -37.16 -41.62
CA ILE A 600 7.51 -36.30 -40.50
C ILE A 600 7.14 -34.87 -40.82
N GLU A 601 6.31 -34.26 -39.95
CA GLU A 601 6.00 -32.86 -40.00
C GLU A 601 6.97 -32.08 -39.09
N LEU A 602 7.67 -31.11 -39.68
CA LEU A 602 8.72 -30.35 -39.03
C LEU A 602 8.15 -29.00 -38.59
N VAL A 603 8.29 -28.63 -37.32
CA VAL A 603 7.76 -27.39 -36.72
C VAL A 603 8.86 -26.64 -35.99
N TYR A 604 9.15 -25.44 -36.40
CA TYR A 604 10.08 -24.55 -35.70
C TYR A 604 9.36 -23.82 -34.57
N ILE A 605 9.89 -23.96 -33.34
CA ILE A 605 9.32 -23.39 -32.11
C ILE A 605 10.07 -22.11 -31.70
N GLY A 606 11.29 -21.91 -32.17
CA GLY A 606 12.12 -20.78 -31.75
C GLY A 606 12.82 -21.00 -30.41
N LYS A 607 13.11 -19.89 -29.75
CA LYS A 607 13.81 -19.83 -28.47
C LYS A 607 13.09 -18.87 -27.52
N PRO A 608 13.07 -19.13 -26.20
CA PRO A 608 12.51 -18.17 -25.24
C PRO A 608 13.30 -16.86 -25.26
N ASN A 609 12.62 -15.73 -25.08
CA ASN A 609 13.20 -14.38 -24.89
C ASN A 609 14.07 -13.84 -26.06
N ALA A 610 14.08 -14.46 -27.23
CA ALA A 610 14.88 -14.06 -28.38
C ALA A 610 14.00 -13.56 -29.56
N LYS A 611 13.04 -12.66 -29.30
CA LYS A 611 11.99 -12.23 -30.25
C LYS A 611 12.53 -11.84 -31.63
N LEU A 612 13.54 -10.97 -31.69
CA LEU A 612 14.10 -10.48 -32.96
C LEU A 612 14.85 -11.58 -33.75
N ALA A 613 15.60 -12.45 -33.04
CA ALA A 613 16.30 -13.56 -33.68
C ALA A 613 15.32 -14.60 -34.22
N VAL A 614 14.30 -14.95 -33.41
CA VAL A 614 13.24 -15.89 -33.79
C VAL A 614 12.46 -15.38 -35.00
N ASP A 615 12.05 -14.11 -35.03
CA ASP A 615 11.32 -13.50 -36.17
C ASP A 615 12.15 -13.56 -37.45
N ARG A 616 13.45 -13.27 -37.36
CA ARG A 616 14.40 -13.39 -38.52
C ARG A 616 14.43 -14.82 -39.06
N ILE A 617 14.56 -15.81 -38.17
CA ILE A 617 14.66 -17.21 -38.57
C ILE A 617 13.33 -17.70 -39.14
N ILE A 618 12.20 -17.33 -38.54
CA ILE A 618 10.86 -17.63 -39.09
C ILE A 618 10.73 -17.14 -40.54
N LYS A 619 11.15 -15.89 -40.83
CA LYS A 619 11.13 -15.34 -42.18
C LYS A 619 11.96 -16.19 -43.16
N ILE A 620 13.15 -16.65 -42.76
CA ILE A 620 14.00 -17.53 -43.58
C ILE A 620 13.32 -18.88 -43.82
N ILE A 621 12.84 -19.53 -42.74
CA ILE A 621 12.20 -20.85 -42.83
C ILE A 621 10.99 -20.83 -43.77
N VAL A 622 10.17 -19.77 -43.66
CA VAL A 622 8.99 -19.59 -44.53
C VAL A 622 9.39 -19.34 -45.97
N SER A 623 10.40 -18.48 -46.23
CA SER A 623 10.87 -18.17 -47.58
C SER A 623 11.48 -19.41 -48.30
N GLU A 624 12.24 -20.21 -47.55
CA GLU A 624 12.89 -21.42 -48.07
C GLU A 624 12.01 -22.68 -48.00
N LYS A 625 10.82 -22.59 -47.41
CA LYS A 625 9.88 -23.71 -47.21
C LYS A 625 10.53 -24.92 -46.51
N ILE A 626 11.36 -24.65 -45.55
CA ILE A 626 12.13 -25.66 -44.83
C ILE A 626 11.25 -26.47 -43.86
N ALA A 627 10.40 -25.80 -43.10
CA ALA A 627 9.53 -26.36 -42.08
C ALA A 627 8.28 -25.48 -41.86
N HIS A 628 7.32 -25.99 -41.10
CA HIS A 628 6.26 -25.17 -40.54
C HIS A 628 6.80 -24.32 -39.40
N THR A 629 6.14 -23.21 -39.14
CA THR A 629 6.46 -22.31 -38.02
C THR A 629 5.22 -22.10 -37.15
N LEU A 630 5.41 -21.72 -35.91
CA LEU A 630 4.30 -21.18 -35.12
C LEU A 630 3.78 -19.87 -35.75
N PRO A 631 2.47 -19.57 -35.65
CA PRO A 631 1.83 -18.49 -36.41
C PRO A 631 2.46 -17.10 -36.17
N ASN A 632 2.91 -16.82 -34.95
CA ASN A 632 3.51 -15.55 -34.56
C ASN A 632 4.35 -15.68 -33.28
N VAL A 633 5.05 -14.61 -32.94
CA VAL A 633 5.91 -14.54 -31.74
C VAL A 633 5.11 -14.75 -30.44
N THR A 634 3.87 -14.29 -30.37
CA THR A 634 2.98 -14.53 -29.21
C THR A 634 2.76 -16.02 -28.98
N THR A 635 2.60 -16.82 -30.03
CA THR A 635 2.43 -18.27 -29.93
C THR A 635 3.73 -18.94 -29.50
N VAL A 636 4.89 -18.44 -29.94
CA VAL A 636 6.21 -18.88 -29.46
C VAL A 636 6.34 -18.61 -27.96
N THR A 637 6.04 -17.38 -27.52
CA THR A 637 6.05 -17.02 -26.10
C THR A 637 5.10 -17.90 -25.30
N TYR A 638 3.91 -18.16 -25.82
CA TYR A 638 2.92 -19.05 -25.18
C TYR A 638 3.46 -20.49 -24.99
N PHE A 639 4.12 -21.05 -25.98
CA PHE A 639 4.70 -22.39 -25.88
C PHE A 639 5.70 -22.46 -24.70
N TRP A 640 6.62 -21.49 -24.59
CA TRP A 640 7.64 -21.47 -23.56
C TRP A 640 7.07 -21.16 -22.15
N THR A 641 6.22 -20.16 -22.02
CA THR A 641 5.55 -19.82 -20.75
C THR A 641 4.65 -20.95 -20.25
N ARG A 642 4.07 -21.71 -21.16
CA ARG A 642 3.29 -22.90 -20.84
C ARG A 642 4.16 -24.01 -20.26
N LEU A 643 5.35 -24.26 -20.82
CA LEU A 643 6.31 -25.24 -20.27
C LEU A 643 6.78 -24.82 -18.88
N GLU A 644 7.11 -23.55 -18.68
CA GLU A 644 7.46 -23.00 -17.36
C GLU A 644 6.31 -23.21 -16.36
N SER A 645 5.07 -22.97 -16.80
CA SER A 645 3.88 -23.15 -15.97
C SER A 645 3.64 -24.64 -15.64
N MET A 646 3.93 -25.56 -16.57
CA MET A 646 3.87 -27.00 -16.31
C MET A 646 4.89 -27.43 -15.24
N LEU A 647 6.12 -26.94 -15.34
CA LEU A 647 7.14 -27.20 -14.32
C LEU A 647 6.70 -26.69 -12.96
N TYR A 648 6.29 -25.42 -12.89
CA TYR A 648 5.83 -24.79 -11.65
C TYR A 648 4.68 -25.55 -11.01
N THR A 649 3.57 -25.74 -11.73
CA THR A 649 2.38 -26.38 -11.17
C THR A 649 2.62 -27.86 -10.83
N ARG A 650 3.38 -28.59 -11.64
CA ARG A 650 3.66 -29.99 -11.36
C ARG A 650 4.53 -30.17 -10.12
N THR A 651 5.47 -29.26 -9.86
CA THR A 651 6.27 -29.28 -8.62
C THR A 651 5.43 -28.95 -7.39
N GLN A 652 4.45 -28.04 -7.50
CA GLN A 652 3.56 -27.66 -6.39
C GLN A 652 2.49 -28.73 -6.07
N TYR A 653 1.91 -29.34 -7.08
CA TYR A 653 0.77 -30.26 -6.93
C TYR A 653 1.19 -31.76 -6.96
N SER A 654 2.46 -32.08 -7.20
CA SER A 654 2.93 -33.46 -7.17
C SER A 654 3.10 -33.95 -5.74
N HIS A 655 2.36 -34.99 -5.39
CA HIS A 655 2.56 -35.73 -4.13
C HIS A 655 3.70 -36.77 -4.22
N LYS A 656 4.35 -36.90 -5.39
CA LYS A 656 5.42 -37.83 -5.65
C LYS A 656 6.77 -37.14 -5.59
N ASN A 657 7.82 -37.92 -5.37
CA ASN A 657 9.18 -37.41 -5.49
C ASN A 657 9.38 -36.81 -6.89
N VAL A 658 9.65 -35.52 -6.93
CA VAL A 658 9.83 -34.71 -8.15
C VAL A 658 10.89 -35.33 -9.07
N ASP A 659 11.93 -35.94 -8.50
CA ASP A 659 13.05 -36.57 -9.23
C ASP A 659 12.62 -37.73 -10.13
N ASN A 660 11.51 -38.40 -9.82
CA ASN A 660 11.00 -39.56 -10.56
C ASN A 660 9.81 -39.21 -11.47
N ASP A 661 9.43 -37.95 -11.58
CA ASP A 661 8.31 -37.51 -12.41
C ASP A 661 8.75 -37.37 -13.88
N LYS A 662 8.23 -38.26 -14.74
CA LYS A 662 8.58 -38.29 -16.18
C LYS A 662 8.21 -36.97 -16.90
N ILE A 663 7.11 -36.32 -16.52
CA ILE A 663 6.70 -35.06 -17.16
C ILE A 663 7.67 -33.94 -16.77
N ILE A 664 8.01 -33.84 -15.48
CA ILE A 664 8.98 -32.85 -15.01
C ILE A 664 10.32 -33.00 -15.71
N ASN A 665 10.85 -34.24 -15.76
CA ASN A 665 12.14 -34.50 -16.38
C ASN A 665 12.16 -34.11 -17.86
N GLN A 666 11.09 -34.39 -18.60
CA GLN A 666 10.98 -34.02 -20.01
C GLN A 666 10.78 -32.51 -20.23
N VAL A 667 9.99 -31.85 -19.38
CA VAL A 667 9.83 -30.39 -19.42
C VAL A 667 11.16 -29.70 -19.14
N MET A 668 11.90 -30.16 -18.12
CA MET A 668 13.23 -29.62 -17.79
C MET A 668 14.21 -29.81 -18.96
N ALA A 669 14.15 -30.92 -19.65
CA ALA A 669 15.01 -31.19 -20.82
C ALA A 669 14.73 -30.14 -21.93
N VAL A 670 13.45 -29.91 -22.28
CA VAL A 670 13.08 -28.90 -23.31
C VAL A 670 13.45 -27.49 -22.88
N LEU A 671 13.20 -27.10 -21.63
CA LEU A 671 13.60 -25.81 -21.10
C LEU A 671 15.12 -25.62 -21.11
N GLY A 672 15.86 -26.70 -20.77
CA GLY A 672 17.33 -26.71 -20.83
C GLY A 672 17.86 -26.56 -22.27
N PHE A 673 17.21 -27.15 -23.24
CA PHE A 673 17.52 -26.92 -24.66
C PHE A 673 17.25 -25.48 -25.08
N GLY A 674 16.12 -24.89 -24.66
CA GLY A 674 15.74 -23.53 -24.98
C GLY A 674 16.71 -22.48 -24.42
N SER A 675 17.36 -22.74 -23.30
CA SER A 675 18.37 -21.86 -22.71
C SER A 675 19.75 -21.95 -23.38
N GLY A 676 20.02 -23.04 -24.13
CA GLY A 676 21.29 -23.29 -24.83
C GLY A 676 21.42 -22.48 -26.12
N HIS A 677 22.64 -22.47 -26.69
CA HIS A 677 22.92 -21.84 -28.01
C HIS A 677 22.80 -22.84 -29.16
N GLU A 678 22.89 -24.12 -28.88
CA GLU A 678 22.84 -25.18 -29.88
C GLU A 678 21.41 -25.43 -30.37
N GLY A 679 21.28 -25.87 -31.63
CA GLY A 679 20.02 -26.36 -32.12
C GLY A 679 19.58 -27.63 -31.41
N TRP A 680 18.29 -27.83 -31.29
CA TRP A 680 17.72 -28.99 -30.62
C TRP A 680 16.45 -29.46 -31.31
N ALA A 681 16.09 -30.71 -31.11
CA ALA A 681 14.85 -31.26 -31.63
C ALA A 681 14.22 -32.30 -30.69
N SER A 682 12.90 -32.36 -30.73
CA SER A 682 12.09 -33.38 -30.08
C SER A 682 11.17 -34.03 -31.14
N ILE A 683 11.22 -35.33 -31.28
CA ILE A 683 10.50 -36.09 -32.30
C ILE A 683 9.60 -37.09 -31.63
N GLY A 684 8.32 -37.08 -31.91
CA GLY A 684 7.36 -38.00 -31.31
C GLY A 684 6.22 -38.39 -32.25
N LYS A 685 5.59 -39.54 -31.94
CA LYS A 685 4.40 -40.00 -32.62
C LYS A 685 3.15 -39.52 -31.90
N PRO A 686 2.25 -38.74 -32.54
CA PRO A 686 0.99 -38.31 -31.93
C PRO A 686 0.20 -39.46 -31.33
N GLY A 687 -0.50 -39.21 -30.24
CA GLY A 687 -1.29 -40.24 -29.51
C GLY A 687 -0.45 -41.22 -28.69
N THR A 688 0.88 -41.16 -28.75
CA THR A 688 1.78 -42.07 -28.02
C THR A 688 2.76 -41.33 -27.12
N THR A 689 3.34 -42.04 -26.17
CA THR A 689 4.42 -41.53 -25.31
C THR A 689 5.82 -41.76 -25.91
N GLN A 690 5.89 -42.23 -27.17
CA GLN A 690 7.16 -42.41 -27.87
C GLN A 690 7.68 -41.05 -28.34
N ILE A 691 8.59 -40.49 -27.60
CA ILE A 691 9.26 -39.23 -27.86
C ILE A 691 10.77 -39.41 -27.64
N VAL A 692 11.57 -38.83 -28.52
CA VAL A 692 13.02 -38.74 -28.39
C VAL A 692 13.44 -37.30 -28.52
N GLN A 693 14.41 -36.88 -27.74
CA GLN A 693 14.95 -35.53 -27.70
C GLN A 693 16.46 -35.57 -27.87
N GLY A 694 16.99 -34.54 -28.54
CA GLY A 694 18.43 -34.43 -28.72
C GLY A 694 18.83 -33.01 -29.16
N LYS A 695 20.09 -32.69 -29.01
CA LYS A 695 20.61 -31.36 -29.37
C LYS A 695 21.89 -31.46 -30.21
N GLY A 696 22.24 -30.33 -30.83
CA GLY A 696 23.46 -30.10 -31.58
C GLY A 696 23.65 -31.09 -32.74
N ASP A 697 24.90 -31.38 -33.04
CA ASP A 697 25.26 -32.30 -34.10
C ASP A 697 25.03 -33.77 -33.72
N HIS A 698 24.78 -34.08 -32.45
CA HIS A 698 24.48 -35.48 -32.03
C HIS A 698 23.20 -36.04 -32.63
N ILE A 699 22.13 -35.22 -32.68
CA ILE A 699 20.86 -35.64 -33.27
C ILE A 699 21.03 -35.75 -34.80
N VAL A 700 21.74 -34.83 -35.45
CA VAL A 700 22.01 -34.83 -36.89
C VAL A 700 22.83 -36.08 -37.26
N ALA A 701 23.90 -36.34 -36.51
CA ALA A 701 24.76 -37.52 -36.73
C ALA A 701 24.03 -38.85 -36.51
N SER A 702 23.11 -38.89 -35.52
CA SER A 702 22.28 -40.06 -35.25
C SER A 702 21.37 -40.41 -36.43
N ILE A 703 20.76 -39.41 -37.06
CA ILE A 703 19.85 -39.58 -38.19
C ILE A 703 20.61 -39.92 -39.48
N SER A 704 21.82 -39.40 -39.63
CA SER A 704 22.65 -39.56 -40.82
C SER A 704 23.44 -40.87 -40.89
N LYS A 705 23.31 -41.76 -39.88
CA LYS A 705 23.98 -43.06 -39.88
C LYS A 705 23.47 -43.97 -41.00
N SER A 706 24.36 -44.69 -41.67
CA SER A 706 24.02 -45.62 -42.77
C SER A 706 23.05 -46.73 -42.35
N GLU A 707 23.11 -47.16 -41.10
CA GLU A 707 22.27 -48.22 -40.53
C GLU A 707 20.89 -47.68 -40.04
N PHE A 708 20.68 -46.35 -40.09
CA PHE A 708 19.48 -45.72 -39.54
C PHE A 708 18.20 -46.24 -40.17
N ALA A 709 18.16 -46.34 -41.52
CA ALA A 709 16.99 -46.77 -42.25
C ALA A 709 16.62 -48.22 -41.94
N ALA A 710 17.60 -49.12 -41.79
CA ALA A 710 17.36 -50.53 -41.42
C ALA A 710 16.78 -50.61 -40.01
N HIS A 711 17.41 -49.96 -39.02
CA HIS A 711 16.93 -49.91 -37.65
C HIS A 711 15.55 -49.29 -37.46
N SER A 712 15.24 -48.27 -38.25
CA SER A 712 13.94 -47.60 -38.21
C SER A 712 12.81 -48.52 -38.70
N LYS A 713 13.07 -49.43 -39.60
CA LYS A 713 12.06 -50.41 -40.04
C LYS A 713 11.70 -51.39 -38.92
N ASP A 714 12.68 -51.78 -38.10
CA ASP A 714 12.48 -52.79 -37.03
C ASP A 714 11.92 -52.17 -35.74
N HIS A 715 12.35 -50.99 -35.37
CA HIS A 715 12.05 -50.35 -34.08
C HIS A 715 11.30 -49.03 -34.18
N GLY A 716 10.91 -48.61 -35.37
CA GLY A 716 10.30 -47.30 -35.65
C GLY A 716 11.32 -46.17 -35.62
N PHE A 717 10.91 -45.01 -36.17
CA PHE A 717 11.79 -43.86 -36.36
C PHE A 717 12.36 -43.32 -35.02
N VAL A 718 11.51 -43.18 -33.98
CA VAL A 718 11.92 -42.78 -32.65
C VAL A 718 12.86 -43.79 -32.00
N GLY A 719 12.59 -45.10 -32.15
CA GLY A 719 13.44 -46.16 -31.61
C GLY A 719 14.86 -46.13 -32.19
N ALA A 720 14.98 -45.91 -33.51
CA ALA A 720 16.28 -45.79 -34.18
C ALA A 720 17.08 -44.58 -33.65
N ILE A 721 16.46 -43.39 -33.52
CA ILE A 721 17.14 -42.22 -32.95
C ILE A 721 17.57 -42.49 -31.53
N THR A 722 16.69 -43.07 -30.70
CA THR A 722 16.99 -43.36 -29.28
C THR A 722 18.25 -44.27 -29.15
N LYS A 723 18.36 -45.31 -30.00
CA LYS A 723 19.51 -46.16 -30.01
C LYS A 723 20.79 -45.40 -30.36
N PHE A 724 20.78 -44.63 -31.43
CA PHE A 724 21.98 -43.99 -31.94
C PHE A 724 22.39 -42.75 -31.09
N ILE A 725 21.44 -41.98 -30.53
CA ILE A 725 21.75 -40.91 -29.60
C ILE A 725 22.45 -41.45 -28.35
N GLY A 726 22.01 -42.61 -27.82
CA GLY A 726 22.63 -43.27 -26.68
C GLY A 726 24.12 -43.57 -26.87
N THR A 727 24.56 -43.83 -28.12
CA THR A 727 25.97 -44.05 -28.42
C THR A 727 26.85 -42.79 -28.28
N TYR A 728 26.28 -41.61 -28.40
CA TYR A 728 26.97 -40.33 -28.23
C TYR A 728 26.95 -39.84 -26.78
N GLN A 729 25.94 -40.20 -26.00
CA GLN A 729 25.79 -39.76 -24.61
C GLN A 729 26.88 -40.30 -23.66
N GLY A 730 27.56 -41.38 -24.02
CA GLY A 730 28.64 -41.98 -23.22
C GLY A 730 30.02 -41.32 -23.38
N ASN A 731 30.25 -40.50 -24.39
CA ASN A 731 31.55 -39.93 -24.75
C ASN A 731 31.68 -38.40 -24.56
N CYS A 732 30.82 -37.84 -23.73
CA CYS A 732 30.87 -36.39 -23.47
C CYS A 732 32.12 -36.03 -22.67
N GLY A 733 33.03 -35.27 -23.31
CA GLY A 733 34.08 -34.54 -22.63
C GLY A 733 33.51 -33.48 -21.64
N PHE A 734 34.37 -32.66 -21.10
CA PHE A 734 33.93 -31.53 -20.25
C PHE A 734 32.98 -30.62 -21.02
N HIS A 735 31.72 -30.54 -20.58
CA HIS A 735 30.74 -29.59 -21.12
C HIS A 735 30.03 -28.91 -19.96
N CYS A 736 29.65 -27.67 -20.17
CA CYS A 736 28.86 -26.91 -19.23
C CYS A 736 27.43 -26.72 -19.77
N ASN A 737 26.47 -27.41 -19.17
CA ASN A 737 25.06 -27.17 -19.40
C ASN A 737 24.48 -26.35 -18.26
N ARG A 738 23.57 -25.48 -18.64
CA ARG A 738 22.90 -24.56 -17.71
C ARG A 738 21.37 -24.73 -17.89
N VAL A 739 20.68 -24.93 -16.78
CA VAL A 739 19.22 -24.92 -16.75
C VAL A 739 18.78 -23.72 -15.92
N GLU A 740 18.00 -22.83 -16.51
CA GLU A 740 17.42 -21.70 -15.83
C GLU A 740 15.98 -22.02 -15.46
N PHE A 741 15.64 -21.91 -14.18
CA PHE A 741 14.28 -22.06 -13.70
C PHE A 741 13.64 -20.69 -13.50
N PRO A 742 12.35 -20.53 -13.86
CA PRO A 742 11.64 -19.30 -13.55
C PRO A 742 11.61 -19.10 -12.05
N SER A 743 11.98 -17.89 -11.58
CA SER A 743 11.85 -17.51 -10.19
C SER A 743 10.38 -17.25 -9.89
N VAL A 744 9.71 -18.22 -9.29
CA VAL A 744 8.33 -18.07 -8.82
C VAL A 744 8.31 -18.23 -7.31
N PRO A 745 7.76 -17.26 -6.56
CA PRO A 745 7.65 -17.36 -5.11
C PRO A 745 6.88 -18.62 -4.70
N GLY A 746 7.45 -19.44 -3.83
CA GLY A 746 6.82 -20.67 -3.34
C GLY A 746 7.03 -21.92 -4.21
N ALA A 747 7.67 -21.81 -5.39
CA ALA A 747 8.05 -22.99 -6.15
C ALA A 747 9.24 -23.69 -5.48
N GLY A 748 9.08 -24.97 -5.17
CA GLY A 748 10.20 -25.79 -4.76
C GLY A 748 11.18 -25.94 -5.95
N VAL A 749 12.44 -25.59 -5.73
CA VAL A 749 13.50 -25.93 -6.70
C VAL A 749 13.68 -27.44 -6.65
N PRO A 750 13.73 -28.14 -7.81
CA PRO A 750 14.03 -29.59 -7.82
C PRO A 750 15.35 -29.82 -7.07
N THR A 751 15.35 -30.76 -6.15
CA THR A 751 16.54 -31.06 -5.37
C THR A 751 17.61 -31.78 -6.20
N ARG A 752 17.21 -32.34 -7.32
CA ARG A 752 18.10 -33.05 -8.25
C ARG A 752 17.70 -32.80 -9.69
N VAL A 753 18.58 -32.19 -10.44
CA VAL A 753 18.46 -31.97 -11.89
C VAL A 753 19.51 -32.82 -12.58
N THR A 754 19.09 -33.54 -13.61
CA THR A 754 20.01 -34.40 -14.38
C THR A 754 20.36 -33.69 -15.69
N CYS A 755 21.62 -33.64 -16.03
CA CYS A 755 22.08 -33.12 -17.32
C CYS A 755 21.52 -33.91 -18.48
N THR A 756 20.94 -33.26 -19.47
CA THR A 756 20.33 -33.88 -20.64
C THR A 756 21.35 -34.57 -21.55
N ASP A 757 22.60 -34.14 -21.49
CA ASP A 757 23.67 -34.67 -22.38
C ASP A 757 24.44 -35.80 -21.76
N CYS A 758 24.85 -35.70 -20.50
CA CYS A 758 25.70 -36.70 -19.87
C CYS A 758 25.01 -37.51 -18.78
N GLN A 759 23.73 -37.22 -18.49
CA GLN A 759 22.93 -37.90 -17.46
C GLN A 759 23.51 -37.82 -16.03
N ARG A 760 24.48 -36.93 -15.80
CA ARG A 760 25.04 -36.68 -14.47
C ARG A 760 24.14 -35.73 -13.68
N PRO A 761 24.08 -35.85 -12.35
CA PRO A 761 23.41 -34.86 -11.52
C PRO A 761 24.14 -33.51 -11.67
N MET A 762 23.33 -32.46 -11.79
CA MET A 762 23.80 -31.07 -11.89
C MET A 762 23.86 -30.46 -10.49
N ASP A 763 24.86 -29.63 -10.25
CA ASP A 763 24.98 -28.89 -9.03
C ASP A 763 24.10 -27.63 -9.08
N THR A 764 23.52 -27.24 -7.93
CA THR A 764 22.75 -26.03 -7.79
C THR A 764 23.68 -24.83 -7.69
N TYR A 765 23.42 -23.83 -8.52
CA TYR A 765 24.18 -22.62 -8.54
C TYR A 765 23.23 -21.41 -8.59
N ILE A 766 23.56 -20.35 -7.84
CA ILE A 766 22.69 -19.18 -7.69
C ILE A 766 23.23 -18.03 -8.52
N LEU A 767 22.40 -17.48 -9.41
CA LEU A 767 22.71 -16.33 -10.24
C LEU A 767 21.76 -15.17 -9.89
N TYR A 768 22.31 -14.00 -9.59
CA TYR A 768 21.54 -12.78 -9.39
C TYR A 768 21.55 -11.94 -10.67
N LYS A 769 20.36 -11.56 -11.16
CA LYS A 769 20.18 -10.64 -12.28
C LYS A 769 19.62 -9.31 -11.77
N CYS A 770 20.13 -8.19 -12.26
CA CYS A 770 19.60 -6.86 -11.96
C CYS A 770 18.44 -6.47 -12.87
N CYS A 771 18.35 -7.04 -14.06
CA CYS A 771 17.29 -6.79 -15.05
C CYS A 771 16.69 -8.10 -15.58
N THR A 772 15.41 -8.03 -15.92
CA THR A 772 14.62 -9.14 -16.49
C THR A 772 14.51 -9.05 -18.02
N GLY A 773 15.52 -8.49 -18.66
CA GLY A 773 15.58 -8.33 -20.11
C GLY A 773 15.76 -9.62 -20.88
#